data_d79b3c438baa11ca266c0f4f1ee1f262
#
_entry.id   d79b3c438baa11ca266c0f4f1ee1f262
#
_cell.length_a   1.000
_cell.length_b   1.000
_cell.length_c   1.000
_cell.angle_alpha   90.00
_cell.angle_beta   90.00
_cell.angle_gamma   90.00
#
_symmetry.space_group_name_H-M   'P 1'
#
loop_
_entity.id
_entity.type
_entity.pdbx_description
1 polymer ?
#
loop_
_entity_poly.entity_id
_entity_poly.type
_entity_poly.pdbx_seq_one_letter_code
_entity_poly.pdbx_strand_id
1 'polypeptide(L)'
;MKKFAFLIAILAATTRVSLADSGCYWVFFCDKNGTKFKPYEYFDPKAIERREKQGLPLCDSTDFPLNGDYVNAVALLADEVVGESRWFNGLGVMAGSDAIEQIKALPFVKEVVTIAGEMVVASYSAGSDSENDVSELSQAANVELMPQLKRMQGQKFADNNIDGRGIRIAVFDGGFPKVDKHECFRHLFLNKQIVKTWNFPGKKENVYGWNSHGTMTLSCITGLTNIGEGSQQLGLATGAEFLLARTETNFEPFKEEIWWAQAAEWADRNGADIISSSLGYGKNRYYSKDMDGTSFVAKAANLAARKGILVCNSMGNEADDESWRVLITPADADSVLSVGGIEDDMDNYNHIKFSSFGPTADGRRKPNVVSFGRACVANPRGGTTYAYGTSFSCPLVAGFAACAWQSRRNLTAMELRAEIEKSGDVYPYFDYAIGYGVPQAGYFTDSVRVTVEPTFTFEKNGDALIIHIKPFEKETNVFYNLTDETGKVLHYAHGNAKKSATITIQQLPNATVNVYYHGYTGSYTCNEGGQHKNESSITTKGIAQTLRRSLGNSNLEYGKSWNWNLFFQLSSGLAGFKTIEDSTNDNKKSLAAMLGLHFQLAKRYRIGAGVGIGSDKYIGTNLDGVVRNNVKQERFNTTNLNVELFQRVTFIHGEHFGYGLTWDCGVFGSWCYTNRHIVIVDAKDANYKSIKYITKNHDCFNRWQWGVKTAINYNFLSVYAKMRFTDLLNSSYNGAYSDFLRFETGLQMTFTFLEKAIYRK
;
A
#
# COMPACT_ATOMS: atom_id res chain seq x y z
N MET A 1 46.54 -3.94 28.22
CA MET A 1 45.68 -2.76 28.02
C MET A 1 46.08 -1.89 26.82
N LYS A 2 47.35 -1.57 26.55
CA LYS A 2 47.75 -0.75 25.36
C LYS A 2 47.48 -1.41 24.01
N LYS A 3 47.57 -2.74 23.91
CA LYS A 3 47.26 -3.49 22.66
C LYS A 3 45.75 -3.59 22.37
N PHE A 4 44.91 -3.53 23.41
CA PHE A 4 43.43 -3.54 23.26
C PHE A 4 42.89 -2.17 22.85
N ALA A 5 43.50 -1.08 23.34
CA ALA A 5 43.17 0.28 22.92
C ALA A 5 43.58 0.56 21.45
N PHE A 6 44.67 -0.05 20.98
CA PHE A 6 45.09 0.05 19.58
C PHE A 6 44.21 -0.71 18.62
N LEU A 7 43.69 -1.87 19.04
CA LEU A 7 42.72 -2.64 18.24
C LEU A 7 41.35 -1.94 18.14
N ILE A 8 40.90 -1.28 19.23
CA ILE A 8 39.67 -0.47 19.23
C ILE A 8 39.88 0.81 18.40
N ALA A 9 41.08 1.40 18.40
CA ALA A 9 41.37 2.56 17.55
C ALA A 9 41.44 2.19 16.05
N ILE A 10 41.94 0.99 15.69
CA ILE A 10 41.93 0.48 14.30
C ILE A 10 40.48 0.09 13.90
N LEU A 11 39.69 -0.54 14.77
CA LEU A 11 38.27 -0.79 14.51
C LEU A 11 37.46 0.50 14.39
N ALA A 12 37.77 1.52 15.17
CA ALA A 12 37.11 2.84 15.08
C ALA A 12 37.59 3.66 13.86
N ALA A 13 38.79 3.39 13.32
CA ALA A 13 39.29 4.06 12.12
C ALA A 13 38.79 3.40 10.81
N THR A 14 38.37 2.14 10.86
CA THR A 14 37.78 1.42 9.70
C THR A 14 36.27 1.47 9.66
N THR A 15 35.57 2.06 10.64
CA THR A 15 34.12 2.23 10.68
C THR A 15 33.68 3.69 10.52
N ARG A 16 34.44 4.53 9.82
CA ARG A 16 33.87 5.68 9.12
C ARG A 16 33.37 5.25 7.76
N VAL A 17 32.49 4.25 7.69
CA VAL A 17 31.50 4.18 6.63
C VAL A 17 30.48 5.25 6.98
N SER A 18 30.56 6.35 6.29
CA SER A 18 29.49 7.34 6.20
C SER A 18 28.22 6.61 5.78
N LEU A 19 27.30 6.36 6.70
CA LEU A 19 25.92 5.92 6.43
C LEU A 19 25.05 7.11 5.97
N ALA A 20 25.66 8.16 5.45
CA ALA A 20 25.03 9.31 4.85
C ALA A 20 25.11 9.14 3.32
N ASP A 21 23.94 9.14 2.67
CA ASP A 21 23.68 9.30 1.24
C ASP A 21 23.90 8.11 0.28
N SER A 22 23.71 6.87 0.67
CA SER A 22 23.57 5.79 -0.33
C SER A 22 22.15 5.77 -0.90
N GLY A 23 21.99 6.22 -2.14
CA GLY A 23 20.74 6.13 -2.91
C GLY A 23 20.61 4.80 -3.66
N CYS A 24 19.40 4.49 -4.13
CA CYS A 24 19.12 3.37 -5.01
C CYS A 24 19.00 3.87 -6.46
N TYR A 25 19.76 3.25 -7.37
CA TYR A 25 19.87 3.70 -8.76
C TYR A 25 19.75 2.56 -9.74
N TRP A 26 19.20 2.87 -10.93
CA TRP A 26 19.39 2.08 -12.14
C TRP A 26 20.54 2.63 -12.94
N VAL A 27 21.50 1.77 -13.32
CA VAL A 27 22.64 2.05 -14.21
C VAL A 27 22.36 1.31 -15.51
N PHE A 28 22.05 2.05 -16.58
CA PHE A 28 21.77 1.48 -17.91
C PHE A 28 23.04 1.49 -18.75
N PHE A 29 23.28 0.39 -19.48
CA PHE A 29 24.41 0.26 -20.39
C PHE A 29 24.03 0.65 -21.81
N CYS A 30 25.02 1.11 -22.60
CA CYS A 30 24.83 1.50 -23.99
C CYS A 30 24.46 0.32 -24.89
N ASP A 31 25.08 -0.83 -24.64
CA ASP A 31 25.00 -2.01 -25.50
C ASP A 31 25.23 -3.32 -24.71
N LYS A 32 25.23 -4.44 -25.42
CA LYS A 32 25.55 -5.78 -24.92
C LYS A 32 26.70 -6.40 -25.76
N ASN A 33 27.63 -5.58 -26.19
CA ASN A 33 28.73 -6.02 -27.07
C ASN A 33 29.49 -7.22 -26.50
N GLY A 34 29.88 -8.15 -27.37
CA GLY A 34 30.61 -9.36 -26.98
C GLY A 34 29.78 -10.48 -26.36
N THR A 35 28.47 -10.26 -26.08
CA THR A 35 27.65 -11.30 -25.50
C THR A 35 27.09 -12.26 -26.55
N LYS A 36 26.89 -13.52 -26.14
CA LYS A 36 26.24 -14.56 -26.96
C LYS A 36 25.03 -15.07 -26.22
N PHE A 37 23.99 -15.42 -26.96
CA PHE A 37 22.76 -15.96 -26.39
C PHE A 37 22.30 -17.22 -27.09
N LYS A 38 21.93 -18.23 -26.33
CA LYS A 38 21.41 -19.50 -26.81
C LYS A 38 20.03 -19.73 -26.23
N PRO A 39 18.96 -19.42 -26.94
CA PRO A 39 17.61 -19.43 -26.40
C PRO A 39 17.19 -20.81 -25.86
N TYR A 40 17.50 -21.90 -26.58
CA TYR A 40 17.14 -23.28 -26.17
C TYR A 40 17.89 -23.79 -24.94
N GLU A 41 19.04 -23.18 -24.57
CA GLU A 41 19.73 -23.48 -23.31
C GLU A 41 19.24 -22.59 -22.15
N TYR A 42 18.69 -21.42 -22.47
CA TYR A 42 18.28 -20.44 -21.49
C TYR A 42 16.81 -20.57 -21.05
N PHE A 43 15.91 -20.73 -22.02
CA PHE A 43 14.47 -20.77 -21.78
C PHE A 43 13.99 -22.20 -21.44
N ASP A 44 13.02 -22.26 -20.50
CA ASP A 44 12.20 -23.45 -20.32
C ASP A 44 11.45 -23.77 -21.63
N PRO A 45 11.27 -25.06 -22.00
CA PRO A 45 10.53 -25.44 -23.20
C PRO A 45 9.15 -24.77 -23.31
N LYS A 46 8.47 -24.53 -22.21
CA LYS A 46 7.17 -23.85 -22.19
C LYS A 46 7.27 -22.36 -22.56
N ALA A 47 8.39 -21.70 -22.26
CA ALA A 47 8.63 -20.33 -22.71
C ALA A 47 8.82 -20.25 -24.23
N ILE A 48 9.47 -21.27 -24.81
CA ILE A 48 9.63 -21.41 -26.27
C ILE A 48 8.26 -21.66 -26.90
N GLU A 49 7.50 -22.65 -26.39
CA GLU A 49 6.14 -22.97 -26.85
C GLU A 49 5.22 -21.75 -26.81
N ARG A 50 5.24 -20.95 -25.73
CA ARG A 50 4.46 -19.72 -25.60
C ARG A 50 4.78 -18.73 -26.72
N ARG A 51 6.07 -18.49 -27.01
CA ARG A 51 6.50 -17.57 -28.07
C ARG A 51 6.06 -18.07 -29.45
N GLU A 52 6.28 -19.33 -29.75
CA GLU A 52 5.87 -19.96 -31.00
C GLU A 52 4.36 -19.89 -31.23
N LYS A 53 3.57 -20.25 -30.24
CA LYS A 53 2.10 -20.20 -30.32
C LYS A 53 1.54 -18.79 -30.55
N GLN A 54 2.21 -17.78 -30.03
CA GLN A 54 1.80 -16.37 -30.19
C GLN A 54 2.48 -15.67 -31.37
N GLY A 55 3.27 -16.40 -32.19
CA GLY A 55 3.98 -15.84 -33.34
C GLY A 55 5.05 -14.83 -32.97
N LEU A 56 5.61 -14.92 -31.75
CA LEU A 56 6.64 -14.02 -31.27
C LEU A 56 8.05 -14.50 -31.66
N PRO A 57 9.04 -13.60 -31.79
CA PRO A 57 10.43 -13.99 -31.96
C PRO A 57 10.88 -14.88 -30.80
N LEU A 58 11.66 -15.93 -31.11
CA LEU A 58 12.21 -16.83 -30.10
C LEU A 58 13.08 -16.07 -29.07
N CYS A 59 13.81 -15.08 -29.53
CA CYS A 59 14.53 -14.13 -28.69
C CYS A 59 14.74 -12.79 -29.40
N ASP A 60 15.00 -11.75 -28.64
CA ASP A 60 15.44 -10.45 -29.14
C ASP A 60 16.61 -9.91 -28.28
N SER A 61 17.10 -8.70 -28.56
CA SER A 61 18.25 -8.11 -27.84
C SER A 61 18.03 -7.96 -26.33
N THR A 62 16.77 -7.89 -25.88
CA THR A 62 16.48 -7.79 -24.43
C THR A 62 16.78 -9.10 -23.70
N ASP A 63 16.73 -10.25 -24.37
CA ASP A 63 16.99 -11.56 -23.78
C ASP A 63 18.49 -11.86 -23.59
N PHE A 64 19.36 -11.14 -24.31
CA PHE A 64 20.80 -11.35 -24.23
C PHE A 64 21.35 -10.99 -22.85
N PRO A 65 22.37 -11.70 -22.35
CA PRO A 65 22.99 -11.36 -21.07
C PRO A 65 23.64 -9.97 -21.10
N LEU A 66 23.86 -9.40 -19.93
CA LEU A 66 24.68 -8.20 -19.78
C LEU A 66 26.13 -8.51 -20.14
N ASN A 67 26.87 -7.48 -20.56
CA ASN A 67 28.32 -7.59 -20.68
C ASN A 67 28.97 -7.71 -19.29
N GLY A 68 29.68 -8.81 -19.04
CA GLY A 68 30.24 -9.11 -17.71
C GLY A 68 31.29 -8.09 -17.25
N ASP A 69 32.07 -7.51 -18.19
CA ASP A 69 33.06 -6.49 -17.85
C ASP A 69 32.38 -5.20 -17.37
N TYR A 70 31.22 -4.82 -17.95
CA TYR A 70 30.46 -3.65 -17.55
C TYR A 70 29.86 -3.88 -16.15
N VAL A 71 29.30 -5.08 -15.92
CA VAL A 71 28.76 -5.48 -14.60
C VAL A 71 29.84 -5.38 -13.53
N ASN A 72 31.02 -5.98 -13.79
CA ASN A 72 32.12 -5.99 -12.84
C ASN A 72 32.62 -4.57 -12.53
N ALA A 73 32.79 -3.72 -13.57
CA ALA A 73 33.27 -2.35 -13.39
C ALA A 73 32.33 -1.50 -12.51
N VAL A 74 31.01 -1.63 -12.70
CA VAL A 74 30.02 -0.94 -11.85
C VAL A 74 29.97 -1.54 -10.45
N ALA A 75 30.05 -2.87 -10.32
CA ALA A 75 30.03 -3.55 -9.02
C ALA A 75 31.23 -3.18 -8.12
N LEU A 76 32.39 -2.82 -8.71
CA LEU A 76 33.55 -2.35 -7.97
C LEU A 76 33.36 -0.95 -7.36
N LEU A 77 32.48 -0.13 -7.92
CA LEU A 77 32.21 1.24 -7.48
C LEU A 77 30.97 1.33 -6.58
N ALA A 78 30.04 0.42 -6.73
CA ALA A 78 28.79 0.40 -5.96
C ALA A 78 28.98 -0.21 -4.58
N ASP A 79 28.19 0.25 -3.60
CA ASP A 79 28.11 -0.34 -2.25
C ASP A 79 27.47 -1.73 -2.29
N GLU A 80 26.44 -1.90 -3.14
CA GLU A 80 25.71 -3.16 -3.34
C GLU A 80 25.13 -3.23 -4.75
N VAL A 81 25.27 -4.38 -5.40
CA VAL A 81 24.48 -4.74 -6.59
C VAL A 81 23.20 -5.42 -6.11
N VAL A 82 22.08 -4.72 -6.24
CA VAL A 82 20.76 -5.20 -5.85
C VAL A 82 20.28 -6.27 -6.81
N GLY A 83 20.46 -6.03 -8.12
CA GLY A 83 20.09 -6.97 -9.15
C GLY A 83 20.46 -6.55 -10.56
N GLU A 84 20.43 -7.53 -11.46
CA GLU A 84 20.69 -7.36 -12.89
C GLU A 84 19.37 -7.45 -13.67
N SER A 85 19.27 -6.70 -14.75
CA SER A 85 18.16 -6.82 -15.69
C SER A 85 18.69 -6.94 -17.13
N ARG A 86 18.39 -8.06 -17.76
CA ARG A 86 18.65 -8.25 -19.19
C ARG A 86 17.75 -7.38 -20.04
N TRP A 87 16.48 -7.30 -19.65
CA TRP A 87 15.47 -6.54 -20.38
C TRP A 87 15.81 -5.06 -20.48
N PHE A 88 16.32 -4.50 -19.40
CA PHE A 88 16.69 -3.08 -19.33
C PHE A 88 18.16 -2.82 -19.63
N ASN A 89 18.96 -3.86 -19.87
CA ASN A 89 20.40 -3.75 -20.09
C ASN A 89 21.10 -2.92 -19.01
N GLY A 90 20.92 -3.30 -17.76
CA GLY A 90 21.47 -2.52 -16.65
C GLY A 90 21.45 -3.20 -15.30
N LEU A 91 21.94 -2.48 -14.31
CA LEU A 91 22.05 -2.90 -12.92
C LEU A 91 21.25 -1.99 -12.00
N GLY A 92 20.53 -2.58 -11.05
CA GLY A 92 20.09 -1.89 -9.86
C GLY A 92 21.21 -1.88 -8.82
N VAL A 93 21.61 -0.72 -8.34
CA VAL A 93 22.70 -0.58 -7.37
C VAL A 93 22.33 0.33 -6.21
N MET A 94 22.97 0.08 -5.04
CA MET A 94 23.09 1.06 -3.96
C MET A 94 24.45 1.70 -4.06
N ALA A 95 24.52 3.03 -4.04
CA ALA A 95 25.79 3.76 -4.14
C ALA A 95 25.68 5.16 -3.54
N GLY A 96 26.79 5.68 -2.99
CA GLY A 96 26.91 7.06 -2.58
C GLY A 96 27.07 8.01 -3.77
N SER A 97 26.87 9.33 -3.53
CA SER A 97 26.94 10.36 -4.57
C SER A 97 28.24 10.35 -5.37
N ASP A 98 29.40 10.19 -4.71
CA ASP A 98 30.70 10.19 -5.35
C ASP A 98 30.91 8.96 -6.25
N ALA A 99 30.39 7.80 -5.82
CA ALA A 99 30.45 6.58 -6.60
C ALA A 99 29.55 6.68 -7.84
N ILE A 100 28.39 7.31 -7.73
CA ILE A 100 27.47 7.53 -8.85
C ILE A 100 28.09 8.44 -9.91
N GLU A 101 28.82 9.49 -9.55
CA GLU A 101 29.50 10.33 -10.53
C GLU A 101 30.63 9.56 -11.25
N GLN A 102 31.35 8.68 -10.56
CA GLN A 102 32.33 7.80 -11.18
C GLN A 102 31.65 6.78 -12.13
N ILE A 103 30.53 6.20 -11.73
CA ILE A 103 29.75 5.28 -12.57
C ILE A 103 29.23 5.98 -13.83
N LYS A 104 28.70 7.20 -13.71
CA LYS A 104 28.27 8.02 -14.87
C LYS A 104 29.39 8.31 -15.86
N ALA A 105 30.63 8.42 -15.38
CA ALA A 105 31.81 8.70 -16.23
C ALA A 105 32.31 7.48 -17.02
N LEU A 106 31.79 6.27 -16.74
CA LEU A 106 32.20 5.06 -17.49
C LEU A 106 31.68 5.12 -18.94
N PRO A 107 32.51 4.85 -19.96
CA PRO A 107 32.15 5.09 -21.36
C PRO A 107 31.03 4.20 -21.89
N PHE A 108 30.71 3.11 -21.20
CA PHE A 108 29.64 2.18 -21.55
C PHE A 108 28.34 2.41 -20.73
N VAL A 109 28.33 3.37 -19.81
CA VAL A 109 27.13 3.75 -19.10
C VAL A 109 26.36 4.77 -19.93
N LYS A 110 25.14 4.42 -20.28
CA LYS A 110 24.23 5.26 -21.06
C LYS A 110 23.53 6.30 -20.18
N GLU A 111 23.07 5.86 -19.03
CA GLU A 111 22.22 6.67 -18.15
C GLU A 111 22.26 6.08 -16.73
N VAL A 112 22.14 6.94 -15.72
CA VAL A 112 21.91 6.57 -14.33
C VAL A 112 20.65 7.28 -13.85
N VAL A 113 19.65 6.50 -13.45
CA VAL A 113 18.35 7.00 -12.97
C VAL A 113 18.20 6.70 -11.49
N THR A 114 17.86 7.70 -10.70
CA THR A 114 17.53 7.53 -9.28
C THR A 114 16.18 6.83 -9.15
N ILE A 115 16.12 5.73 -8.39
CA ILE A 115 14.87 5.02 -8.14
C ILE A 115 14.11 5.73 -7.02
N ALA A 116 14.80 6.19 -5.97
CA ALA A 116 14.27 7.15 -4.98
C ALA A 116 15.37 7.72 -4.07
N GLY A 117 15.17 8.93 -3.59
CA GLY A 117 15.92 9.55 -2.49
C GLY A 117 15.02 9.69 -1.27
N GLU A 118 15.54 9.26 -0.10
CA GLU A 118 14.98 9.31 1.25
C GLU A 118 13.89 8.27 1.63
N MET A 119 14.15 7.65 2.78
CA MET A 119 13.41 6.51 3.33
C MET A 119 12.20 6.98 4.15
N VAL A 120 11.00 6.52 3.79
CA VAL A 120 9.81 6.61 4.64
C VAL A 120 9.34 5.19 4.97
N VAL A 121 9.27 4.88 6.25
CA VAL A 121 8.84 3.57 6.75
C VAL A 121 7.31 3.53 6.81
N ALA A 122 6.70 2.68 6.04
CA ALA A 122 5.26 2.39 6.13
C ALA A 122 5.04 1.08 6.90
N SER A 123 4.15 1.12 7.90
CA SER A 123 3.79 -0.03 8.74
C SER A 123 2.46 -0.64 8.31
N TYR A 124 2.46 -1.94 8.06
CA TYR A 124 1.25 -2.73 7.80
C TYR A 124 0.74 -3.36 9.10
N SER A 125 -0.56 -3.23 9.39
CA SER A 125 -1.18 -3.89 10.54
C SER A 125 -1.99 -5.11 10.07
N ALA A 126 -1.59 -6.29 10.54
CA ALA A 126 -2.37 -7.51 10.40
C ALA A 126 -3.49 -7.55 11.44
N GLY A 127 -4.72 -7.76 10.99
CA GLY A 127 -5.90 -7.96 11.85
C GLY A 127 -5.84 -9.29 12.61
N SER A 128 -6.36 -9.27 13.83
CA SER A 128 -6.29 -10.35 14.83
C SER A 128 -7.30 -11.48 14.63
N ASP A 129 -6.89 -12.61 15.03
CA ASP A 129 -7.32 -13.99 15.06
C ASP A 129 -8.66 -14.36 15.69
N SER A 130 -9.19 -15.48 15.20
CA SER A 130 -10.00 -16.41 15.99
C SER A 130 -9.54 -17.85 15.70
N GLU A 131 -9.26 -18.59 16.76
CA GLU A 131 -8.89 -20.02 16.72
C GLU A 131 -10.12 -20.91 16.50
N ASN A 132 -9.99 -21.96 15.69
CA ASN A 132 -10.86 -23.12 15.73
C ASN A 132 -10.09 -24.40 15.35
N ASP A 133 -10.40 -25.46 16.07
CA ASP A 133 -9.77 -26.77 16.08
C ASP A 133 -9.91 -27.58 14.78
N VAL A 134 -8.94 -28.45 14.55
CA VAL A 134 -8.77 -29.31 13.37
C VAL A 134 -9.33 -30.70 13.67
N SER A 135 -10.23 -31.21 12.81
CA SER A 135 -10.65 -32.60 12.78
C SER A 135 -10.24 -33.30 11.48
N GLU A 136 -10.00 -34.61 11.55
CA GLU A 136 -9.44 -35.47 10.50
C GLU A 136 -10.35 -35.68 9.28
N LEU A 137 -9.72 -35.94 8.12
CA LEU A 137 -10.27 -35.98 6.78
C LEU A 137 -11.05 -37.25 6.46
N SER A 138 -12.25 -37.09 5.89
CA SER A 138 -12.90 -38.09 5.03
C SER A 138 -13.06 -37.53 3.60
N GLN A 139 -12.92 -38.37 2.59
CA GLN A 139 -13.12 -38.00 1.17
C GLN A 139 -14.57 -37.60 0.93
N ALA A 140 -14.78 -36.35 0.56
CA ALA A 140 -16.10 -35.82 0.22
C ALA A 140 -16.35 -35.80 -1.30
N ALA A 141 -17.50 -36.29 -1.73
CA ALA A 141 -17.86 -36.45 -3.13
C ALA A 141 -18.32 -35.15 -3.84
N ASN A 142 -18.52 -34.05 -3.12
CA ASN A 142 -18.98 -32.77 -3.70
C ASN A 142 -18.07 -31.61 -3.29
N VAL A 143 -17.53 -30.89 -4.30
CA VAL A 143 -16.74 -29.66 -4.13
C VAL A 143 -17.66 -28.47 -4.33
N GLU A 144 -17.82 -27.65 -3.31
CA GLU A 144 -18.62 -26.42 -3.38
C GLU A 144 -17.72 -25.20 -3.70
N LEU A 145 -18.13 -24.41 -4.69
CA LEU A 145 -17.48 -23.15 -5.03
C LEU A 145 -17.85 -22.06 -4.01
N MET A 146 -16.84 -21.31 -3.54
CA MET A 146 -17.09 -20.14 -2.70
C MET A 146 -17.80 -19.01 -3.47
N PRO A 147 -18.54 -18.10 -2.78
CA PRO A 147 -19.29 -17.01 -3.43
C PRO A 147 -18.46 -16.18 -4.41
N GLN A 148 -17.18 -15.90 -4.11
CA GLN A 148 -16.28 -15.19 -4.99
C GLN A 148 -16.09 -15.85 -6.37
N LEU A 149 -16.19 -17.16 -6.45
CA LEU A 149 -16.10 -17.92 -7.69
C LEU A 149 -17.47 -18.05 -8.37
N LYS A 150 -18.54 -18.21 -7.58
CA LYS A 150 -19.94 -18.23 -8.09
C LYS A 150 -20.27 -16.90 -8.79
N ARG A 151 -19.78 -15.75 -8.29
CA ARG A 151 -19.98 -14.42 -8.89
C ARG A 151 -19.40 -14.33 -10.31
N MET A 152 -18.32 -15.07 -10.59
CA MET A 152 -17.69 -15.19 -11.91
C MET A 152 -18.27 -16.35 -12.75
N GLN A 153 -19.39 -16.96 -12.33
CA GLN A 153 -19.97 -18.17 -12.95
C GLN A 153 -18.99 -19.36 -13.00
N GLY A 154 -18.10 -19.48 -12.02
CA GLY A 154 -17.03 -20.49 -11.99
C GLY A 154 -17.53 -21.92 -12.14
N GLN A 155 -18.79 -22.23 -11.77
CA GLN A 155 -19.40 -23.53 -11.97
C GLN A 155 -19.39 -23.96 -13.46
N LYS A 156 -19.56 -23.03 -14.40
CA LYS A 156 -19.50 -23.33 -15.84
C LYS A 156 -18.12 -23.81 -16.29
N PHE A 157 -17.05 -23.35 -15.67
CA PHE A 157 -15.72 -23.92 -15.93
C PHE A 157 -15.62 -25.34 -15.35
N ALA A 158 -16.07 -25.57 -14.12
CA ALA A 158 -16.05 -26.89 -13.50
C ALA A 158 -16.86 -27.89 -14.27
N ASP A 159 -18.08 -27.54 -14.72
CA ASP A 159 -18.96 -28.39 -15.53
C ASP A 159 -18.33 -28.79 -16.89
N ASN A 160 -17.39 -27.99 -17.39
CA ASN A 160 -16.66 -28.27 -18.64
C ASN A 160 -15.25 -28.84 -18.41
N ASN A 161 -14.90 -29.25 -17.18
CA ASN A 161 -13.58 -29.74 -16.79
C ASN A 161 -12.43 -28.76 -17.09
N ILE A 162 -12.70 -27.46 -16.94
CA ILE A 162 -11.75 -26.37 -17.11
C ILE A 162 -11.27 -25.94 -15.72
N ASP A 163 -10.00 -26.15 -15.44
CA ASP A 163 -9.35 -25.94 -14.16
C ASP A 163 -7.99 -25.22 -14.24
N GLY A 164 -7.70 -24.63 -15.41
CA GLY A 164 -6.43 -23.94 -15.68
C GLY A 164 -5.28 -24.86 -16.07
N ARG A 165 -5.49 -26.17 -16.28
CA ARG A 165 -4.41 -27.11 -16.64
C ARG A 165 -3.72 -26.71 -17.93
N GLY A 166 -2.38 -26.89 -17.90
CA GLY A 166 -1.50 -26.50 -18.99
C GLY A 166 -1.20 -24.99 -19.01
N ILE A 167 -1.72 -24.17 -18.11
CA ILE A 167 -1.33 -22.78 -17.89
C ILE A 167 -0.34 -22.73 -16.71
N ARG A 168 0.71 -21.93 -16.84
CA ARG A 168 1.70 -21.66 -15.77
C ARG A 168 1.54 -20.25 -15.26
N ILE A 169 1.27 -20.11 -13.96
CA ILE A 169 1.03 -18.81 -13.30
C ILE A 169 2.23 -18.48 -12.40
N ALA A 170 2.86 -17.33 -12.62
CA ALA A 170 3.85 -16.79 -11.70
C ALA A 170 3.16 -15.86 -10.70
N VAL A 171 3.32 -16.12 -9.41
CA VAL A 171 2.74 -15.34 -8.32
C VAL A 171 3.85 -14.54 -7.63
N PHE A 172 3.74 -13.21 -7.66
CA PHE A 172 4.68 -12.28 -7.04
C PHE A 172 4.10 -11.72 -5.75
N ASP A 173 4.82 -11.89 -4.63
CA ASP A 173 4.31 -11.50 -3.32
C ASP A 173 5.45 -11.37 -2.27
N GLY A 174 5.09 -11.00 -1.04
CA GLY A 174 6.01 -10.83 0.09
C GLY A 174 6.52 -12.12 0.74
N GLY A 175 5.98 -13.28 0.35
CA GLY A 175 6.32 -14.59 0.89
C GLY A 175 5.14 -15.55 0.90
N PHE A 176 5.41 -16.83 1.14
CA PHE A 176 4.41 -17.91 1.06
C PHE A 176 4.50 -18.85 2.28
N PRO A 177 4.41 -18.34 3.54
CA PRO A 177 4.56 -19.17 4.71
C PRO A 177 3.54 -20.30 4.75
N LYS A 178 4.03 -21.51 5.04
CA LYS A 178 3.25 -22.75 5.17
C LYS A 178 2.50 -23.22 3.92
N VAL A 179 2.66 -22.63 2.75
CA VAL A 179 2.07 -23.18 1.52
C VAL A 179 2.46 -24.64 1.32
N ASP A 180 3.69 -25.02 1.69
CA ASP A 180 4.23 -26.37 1.64
C ASP A 180 3.57 -27.36 2.63
N LYS A 181 2.73 -26.89 3.55
CA LYS A 181 2.13 -27.69 4.65
C LYS A 181 0.63 -27.50 4.79
N HIS A 182 0.08 -26.44 4.22
CA HIS A 182 -1.31 -26.07 4.38
C HIS A 182 -2.22 -26.94 3.51
N GLU A 183 -3.33 -27.41 4.07
CA GLU A 183 -4.29 -28.30 3.40
C GLU A 183 -4.83 -27.74 2.08
N CYS A 184 -5.08 -26.44 2.00
CA CYS A 184 -5.56 -25.76 0.80
C CYS A 184 -4.67 -25.93 -0.43
N PHE A 185 -3.40 -26.27 -0.24
CA PHE A 185 -2.41 -26.42 -1.33
C PHE A 185 -1.89 -27.85 -1.48
N ARG A 186 -2.42 -28.82 -0.72
CA ARG A 186 -1.95 -30.21 -0.75
C ARG A 186 -1.96 -30.81 -2.17
N HIS A 187 -2.98 -30.48 -2.97
CA HIS A 187 -3.09 -30.94 -4.36
C HIS A 187 -1.92 -30.46 -5.24
N LEU A 188 -1.37 -29.26 -4.99
CA LEU A 188 -0.24 -28.70 -5.75
C LEU A 188 1.03 -29.54 -5.58
N PHE A 189 1.26 -30.06 -4.39
CA PHE A 189 2.43 -30.87 -4.08
C PHE A 189 2.25 -32.33 -4.54
N LEU A 190 1.06 -32.88 -4.37
CA LEU A 190 0.72 -34.22 -4.88
C LEU A 190 0.87 -34.31 -6.40
N ASN A 191 0.43 -33.28 -7.12
CA ASN A 191 0.45 -33.22 -8.57
C ASN A 191 1.71 -32.55 -9.15
N LYS A 192 2.68 -32.16 -8.31
CA LYS A 192 3.93 -31.48 -8.69
C LYS A 192 3.69 -30.19 -9.50
N GLN A 193 2.66 -29.44 -9.12
CA GLN A 193 2.25 -28.20 -9.81
C GLN A 193 3.11 -26.99 -9.43
N ILE A 194 3.84 -27.01 -8.29
CA ILE A 194 4.85 -26.00 -7.98
C ILE A 194 6.14 -26.34 -8.76
N VAL A 195 6.36 -25.62 -9.86
CA VAL A 195 7.45 -25.89 -10.80
C VAL A 195 8.77 -25.32 -10.27
N LYS A 196 8.76 -24.08 -9.83
CA LYS A 196 9.94 -23.40 -9.26
C LYS A 196 9.53 -22.34 -8.25
N THR A 197 10.47 -22.04 -7.36
CA THR A 197 10.34 -20.95 -6.39
C THR A 197 11.63 -20.12 -6.37
N TRP A 198 11.52 -18.80 -6.10
CA TRP A 198 12.68 -17.94 -5.94
C TRP A 198 12.39 -16.76 -5.02
N ASN A 199 13.29 -16.53 -4.08
CA ASN A 199 13.26 -15.41 -3.14
C ASN A 199 14.30 -14.37 -3.56
N PHE A 200 13.88 -13.32 -4.26
CA PHE A 200 14.78 -12.28 -4.79
C PHE A 200 15.52 -11.52 -3.68
N PRO A 201 14.85 -10.99 -2.63
CA PRO A 201 15.55 -10.38 -1.50
C PRO A 201 16.57 -11.30 -0.83
N GLY A 202 16.24 -12.58 -0.69
CA GLY A 202 17.07 -13.57 -0.01
C GLY A 202 18.05 -14.31 -0.91
N LYS A 203 18.00 -14.12 -2.23
CA LYS A 203 18.82 -14.79 -3.25
C LYS A 203 18.86 -16.32 -3.08
N LYS A 204 17.70 -16.96 -2.85
CA LYS A 204 17.56 -18.41 -2.59
C LYS A 204 16.20 -18.96 -3.05
N GLU A 205 16.10 -20.28 -3.16
CA GLU A 205 14.86 -20.92 -3.62
C GLU A 205 13.74 -20.92 -2.56
N ASN A 206 14.06 -20.91 -1.27
CA ASN A 206 13.04 -20.97 -0.23
C ASN A 206 12.19 -19.70 -0.19
N VAL A 207 10.87 -19.85 -0.40
CA VAL A 207 9.84 -18.80 -0.32
C VAL A 207 8.80 -19.07 0.78
N TYR A 208 8.86 -20.22 1.46
CA TYR A 208 7.86 -20.68 2.44
C TYR A 208 8.02 -20.03 3.81
N GLY A 209 8.07 -18.71 3.83
CA GLY A 209 8.22 -17.88 5.01
C GLY A 209 7.84 -16.43 4.73
N TRP A 210 8.11 -15.56 5.66
CA TRP A 210 7.94 -14.12 5.65
C TRP A 210 6.48 -13.66 5.70
N ASN A 211 6.05 -12.79 4.79
CA ASN A 211 4.71 -12.23 4.80
C ASN A 211 3.66 -13.28 4.38
N SER A 212 2.59 -13.38 5.14
CA SER A 212 1.50 -14.34 4.88
C SER A 212 0.59 -13.94 3.70
N HIS A 213 0.74 -12.74 3.17
CA HIS A 213 -0.10 -12.21 2.10
C HIS A 213 -0.07 -13.12 0.86
N GLY A 214 1.12 -13.60 0.43
CA GLY A 214 1.22 -14.50 -0.72
C GLY A 214 0.59 -15.87 -0.52
N THR A 215 0.49 -16.37 0.70
CA THR A 215 -0.29 -17.58 1.00
C THR A 215 -1.77 -17.35 0.75
N MET A 216 -2.28 -16.19 1.19
CA MET A 216 -3.68 -15.81 0.99
C MET A 216 -4.00 -15.56 -0.49
N THR A 217 -3.15 -14.82 -1.20
CA THR A 217 -3.36 -14.53 -2.64
C THR A 217 -3.29 -15.78 -3.50
N LEU A 218 -2.34 -16.70 -3.24
CA LEU A 218 -2.25 -17.98 -3.93
C LEU A 218 -3.53 -18.80 -3.76
N SER A 219 -4.18 -18.75 -2.57
CA SER A 219 -5.43 -19.47 -2.35
C SER A 219 -6.60 -18.96 -3.19
N CYS A 220 -6.62 -17.66 -3.53
CA CYS A 220 -7.61 -17.09 -4.45
C CYS A 220 -7.43 -17.59 -5.90
N ILE A 221 -6.24 -18.06 -6.27
CA ILE A 221 -5.98 -18.61 -7.60
C ILE A 221 -6.37 -20.10 -7.66
N THR A 222 -5.99 -20.88 -6.64
CA THR A 222 -5.98 -22.36 -6.72
C THR A 222 -6.38 -23.06 -5.44
N GLY A 223 -6.76 -22.34 -4.37
CA GLY A 223 -7.04 -22.96 -3.07
C GLY A 223 -8.21 -23.94 -3.10
N LEU A 224 -8.00 -25.09 -2.47
CA LEU A 224 -9.01 -26.13 -2.30
C LEU A 224 -8.94 -26.64 -0.86
N THR A 225 -10.01 -26.49 -0.08
CA THR A 225 -10.04 -26.86 1.34
C THR A 225 -11.29 -27.63 1.71
N ASN A 226 -11.19 -28.36 2.81
CA ASN A 226 -12.31 -29.06 3.41
C ASN A 226 -12.84 -28.24 4.60
N ILE A 227 -14.13 -27.93 4.59
CA ILE A 227 -14.82 -27.27 5.70
C ILE A 227 -16.05 -28.12 6.06
N GLY A 228 -16.03 -28.74 7.25
CA GLY A 228 -17.08 -29.65 7.70
C GLY A 228 -17.13 -30.93 6.87
N GLU A 229 -18.33 -31.31 6.39
CA GLU A 229 -18.56 -32.54 5.60
C GLU A 229 -18.28 -32.37 4.09
N GLY A 230 -17.78 -31.20 3.61
CA GLY A 230 -17.57 -30.91 2.20
C GLY A 230 -16.20 -30.31 1.88
N SER A 231 -15.80 -30.43 0.61
CA SER A 231 -14.64 -29.68 0.06
C SER A 231 -15.12 -28.34 -0.48
N GLN A 232 -14.36 -27.26 -0.20
CA GLN A 232 -14.64 -25.93 -0.76
C GLN A 232 -13.51 -25.43 -1.63
N GLN A 233 -13.86 -24.88 -2.78
CA GLN A 233 -12.92 -24.31 -3.74
C GLN A 233 -12.86 -22.78 -3.56
N LEU A 234 -11.64 -22.28 -3.29
CA LEU A 234 -11.35 -20.86 -3.07
C LEU A 234 -10.85 -20.17 -4.33
N GLY A 235 -10.25 -20.92 -5.26
CA GLY A 235 -9.68 -20.44 -6.52
C GLY A 235 -10.05 -21.36 -7.68
N LEU A 236 -10.15 -20.81 -8.91
CA LEU A 236 -10.62 -21.56 -10.10
C LEU A 236 -9.54 -22.43 -10.73
N ALA A 237 -8.26 -22.04 -10.64
CA ALA A 237 -7.17 -22.65 -11.40
C ALA A 237 -6.48 -23.80 -10.65
N THR A 238 -7.24 -24.80 -10.18
CA THR A 238 -6.72 -25.91 -9.37
C THR A 238 -5.83 -26.88 -10.14
N GLY A 239 -5.89 -26.86 -11.49
CA GLY A 239 -5.06 -27.68 -12.38
C GLY A 239 -3.86 -26.93 -12.98
N ALA A 240 -3.66 -25.65 -12.67
CA ALA A 240 -2.55 -24.84 -13.19
C ALA A 240 -1.20 -25.21 -12.57
N GLU A 241 -0.11 -24.85 -13.26
CA GLU A 241 1.25 -24.90 -12.72
C GLU A 241 1.66 -23.54 -12.12
N PHE A 242 2.56 -23.56 -11.13
CA PHE A 242 2.93 -22.34 -10.40
C PHE A 242 4.43 -22.10 -10.33
N LEU A 243 4.79 -20.82 -10.47
CA LEU A 243 6.09 -20.26 -10.14
C LEU A 243 5.87 -19.28 -8.96
N LEU A 244 6.53 -19.49 -7.82
CA LEU A 244 6.35 -18.60 -6.66
C LEU A 244 7.57 -17.71 -6.49
N ALA A 245 7.39 -16.41 -6.60
CA ALA A 245 8.43 -15.41 -6.48
C ALA A 245 8.20 -14.50 -5.27
N ARG A 246 9.11 -14.53 -4.31
CA ARG A 246 9.13 -13.50 -3.28
C ARG A 246 9.88 -12.29 -3.79
N THR A 247 9.19 -11.14 -3.90
CA THR A 247 9.72 -9.90 -4.46
C THR A 247 9.69 -8.73 -3.48
N GLU A 248 9.14 -8.93 -2.27
CA GLU A 248 8.97 -7.87 -1.29
C GLU A 248 9.50 -8.21 0.09
N THR A 249 9.67 -7.17 0.89
CA THR A 249 10.08 -7.23 2.28
C THR A 249 9.08 -6.50 3.18
N ASN A 250 9.20 -6.63 4.51
CA ASN A 250 8.31 -5.91 5.44
C ASN A 250 8.60 -4.40 5.53
N PHE A 251 9.66 -3.92 4.90
CA PHE A 251 10.13 -2.55 5.03
C PHE A 251 10.00 -1.74 3.73
N GLU A 252 9.40 -2.31 2.69
CA GLU A 252 9.22 -1.71 1.36
C GLU A 252 10.46 -0.92 0.89
N PRO A 253 11.64 -1.52 0.81
CA PRO A 253 12.81 -0.84 0.30
C PRO A 253 12.63 -0.57 -1.20
N PHE A 254 13.24 0.49 -1.70
CA PHE A 254 13.22 0.84 -3.13
C PHE A 254 13.74 -0.26 -4.06
N LYS A 255 14.38 -1.26 -3.49
CA LYS A 255 14.83 -2.48 -4.18
C LYS A 255 13.68 -3.35 -4.71
N GLU A 256 12.45 -3.20 -4.21
CA GLU A 256 11.32 -4.06 -4.56
C GLU A 256 10.92 -3.94 -6.03
N GLU A 257 11.01 -2.75 -6.62
CA GLU A 257 10.77 -2.57 -8.06
C GLU A 257 11.82 -3.28 -8.92
N ILE A 258 13.08 -3.33 -8.44
CA ILE A 258 14.16 -4.09 -9.08
C ILE A 258 13.84 -5.58 -9.03
N TRP A 259 13.45 -6.08 -7.84
CA TRP A 259 13.10 -7.48 -7.64
C TRP A 259 11.85 -7.89 -8.42
N TRP A 260 10.86 -6.98 -8.55
CA TRP A 260 9.67 -7.21 -9.38
C TRP A 260 10.07 -7.40 -10.86
N ALA A 261 10.92 -6.53 -11.41
CA ALA A 261 11.40 -6.65 -12.78
C ALA A 261 12.22 -7.92 -13.01
N GLN A 262 13.11 -8.26 -12.06
CA GLN A 262 13.87 -9.52 -12.11
C GLN A 262 12.94 -10.75 -12.04
N ALA A 263 11.87 -10.69 -11.24
CA ALA A 263 10.87 -11.75 -11.16
C ALA A 263 10.11 -11.90 -12.48
N ALA A 264 9.81 -10.82 -13.20
CA ALA A 264 9.18 -10.86 -14.50
C ALA A 264 10.11 -11.54 -15.55
N GLU A 265 11.39 -11.21 -15.57
CA GLU A 265 12.39 -11.89 -16.40
C GLU A 265 12.53 -13.37 -16.04
N TRP A 266 12.55 -13.68 -14.75
CA TRP A 266 12.61 -15.05 -14.26
C TRP A 266 11.35 -15.84 -14.61
N ALA A 267 10.17 -15.24 -14.51
CA ALA A 267 8.89 -15.83 -14.91
C ALA A 267 8.85 -16.13 -16.42
N ASP A 268 9.31 -15.18 -17.24
CA ASP A 268 9.44 -15.36 -18.69
C ASP A 268 10.37 -16.54 -19.03
N ARG A 269 11.58 -16.55 -18.44
CA ARG A 269 12.56 -17.64 -18.62
C ARG A 269 12.00 -19.00 -18.26
N ASN A 270 11.19 -19.08 -17.20
CA ASN A 270 10.62 -20.32 -16.70
C ASN A 270 9.21 -20.61 -17.25
N GLY A 271 8.80 -19.99 -18.35
CA GLY A 271 7.61 -20.34 -19.13
C GLY A 271 6.27 -19.96 -18.47
N ALA A 272 6.22 -18.88 -17.69
CA ALA A 272 4.95 -18.34 -17.21
C ALA A 272 4.06 -17.89 -18.38
N ASP A 273 2.80 -18.24 -18.34
CA ASP A 273 1.75 -17.74 -19.23
C ASP A 273 1.10 -16.49 -18.60
N ILE A 274 0.92 -16.50 -17.29
CA ILE A 274 0.29 -15.43 -16.51
C ILE A 274 1.24 -14.99 -15.37
N ILE A 275 1.30 -13.69 -15.10
CA ILE A 275 1.82 -13.14 -13.84
C ILE A 275 0.63 -12.64 -13.05
N SER A 276 0.50 -13.08 -11.78
CA SER A 276 -0.43 -12.54 -10.79
C SER A 276 0.37 -11.73 -9.77
N SER A 277 0.18 -10.41 -9.75
CA SER A 277 0.87 -9.49 -8.88
C SER A 277 -0.15 -8.70 -8.06
N SER A 278 -0.20 -8.98 -6.76
CA SER A 278 -1.03 -8.24 -5.80
C SER A 278 -0.23 -7.12 -5.12
N LEU A 279 0.69 -6.53 -5.87
CA LEU A 279 1.67 -5.56 -5.43
C LEU A 279 1.53 -4.25 -6.20
N GLY A 280 2.01 -3.17 -5.61
CA GLY A 280 2.03 -1.89 -6.32
C GLY A 280 2.74 -0.79 -5.54
N TYR A 281 3.15 0.21 -6.29
CA TYR A 281 3.96 1.32 -5.82
C TYR A 281 3.23 2.64 -6.12
N GLY A 282 3.01 3.43 -5.09
CA GLY A 282 2.20 4.64 -5.18
C GLY A 282 2.79 5.79 -4.37
N LYS A 283 1.97 6.44 -3.59
CA LYS A 283 2.19 7.69 -2.85
C LYS A 283 3.55 7.85 -2.16
N ASN A 284 4.15 6.76 -1.69
CA ASN A 284 5.45 6.83 -1.00
C ASN A 284 6.65 6.95 -1.96
N ARG A 285 6.41 6.79 -3.28
CA ARG A 285 7.46 6.75 -4.31
C ARG A 285 7.14 7.63 -5.50
N TYR A 286 5.86 7.91 -5.77
CA TYR A 286 5.37 8.59 -6.96
C TYR A 286 4.34 9.65 -6.59
N TYR A 287 4.03 10.50 -7.54
CA TYR A 287 2.86 11.37 -7.51
C TYR A 287 1.73 10.74 -8.33
N SER A 288 0.48 11.09 -8.06
CA SER A 288 -0.67 10.57 -8.82
C SER A 288 -0.59 10.89 -10.33
N LYS A 289 0.07 11.99 -10.70
CA LYS A 289 0.33 12.38 -12.11
C LYS A 289 1.33 11.44 -12.83
N ASP A 290 2.12 10.66 -12.08
CA ASP A 290 3.11 9.73 -12.62
C ASP A 290 2.50 8.34 -12.90
N MET A 291 1.20 8.16 -12.62
CA MET A 291 0.47 6.92 -12.92
C MET A 291 0.05 6.89 -14.40
N ASP A 292 1.01 7.04 -15.29
CA ASP A 292 0.85 7.17 -16.75
C ASP A 292 1.47 5.98 -17.54
N GLY A 293 1.91 4.93 -16.85
CA GLY A 293 2.54 3.74 -17.46
C GLY A 293 4.03 3.91 -17.78
N THR A 294 4.64 5.02 -17.38
CA THR A 294 6.07 5.30 -17.67
C THR A 294 7.02 4.91 -16.56
N SER A 295 6.52 4.49 -15.39
CA SER A 295 7.35 4.01 -14.28
C SER A 295 8.22 2.82 -14.71
N PHE A 296 9.30 2.56 -13.95
CA PHE A 296 10.18 1.44 -14.24
C PHE A 296 9.45 0.09 -14.22
N VAL A 297 8.63 -0.14 -13.19
CA VAL A 297 7.89 -1.39 -13.03
C VAL A 297 6.76 -1.53 -14.06
N ALA A 298 6.12 -0.41 -14.48
CA ALA A 298 5.14 -0.43 -15.58
C ALA A 298 5.79 -0.81 -16.92
N LYS A 299 6.99 -0.29 -17.18
CA LYS A 299 7.79 -0.71 -18.37
C LYS A 299 8.15 -2.19 -18.31
N ALA A 300 8.49 -2.73 -17.13
CA ALA A 300 8.75 -4.16 -16.96
C ALA A 300 7.49 -5.01 -17.22
N ALA A 301 6.33 -4.58 -16.73
CA ALA A 301 5.05 -5.25 -16.98
C ALA A 301 4.67 -5.24 -18.48
N ASN A 302 4.86 -4.11 -19.16
CA ASN A 302 4.66 -4.01 -20.61
C ASN A 302 5.65 -4.88 -21.39
N LEU A 303 6.89 -5.05 -20.91
CA LEU A 303 7.87 -5.98 -21.51
C LEU A 303 7.42 -7.43 -21.35
N ALA A 304 6.96 -7.83 -20.15
CA ALA A 304 6.40 -9.16 -19.94
C ALA A 304 5.25 -9.46 -20.91
N ALA A 305 4.34 -8.50 -21.11
CA ALA A 305 3.24 -8.63 -22.07
C ALA A 305 3.74 -8.79 -23.52
N ARG A 306 4.77 -8.05 -23.93
CA ARG A 306 5.41 -8.22 -25.25
C ARG A 306 6.08 -9.59 -25.44
N LYS A 307 6.48 -10.22 -24.34
CA LYS A 307 7.00 -11.61 -24.35
C LYS A 307 5.86 -12.66 -24.35
N GLY A 308 4.60 -12.22 -24.43
CA GLY A 308 3.42 -13.10 -24.52
C GLY A 308 2.89 -13.54 -23.16
N ILE A 309 3.16 -12.83 -22.08
CA ILE A 309 2.66 -13.09 -20.73
C ILE A 309 1.47 -12.17 -20.44
N LEU A 310 0.36 -12.70 -19.95
CA LEU A 310 -0.72 -11.89 -19.39
C LEU A 310 -0.35 -11.44 -17.97
N VAL A 311 -0.19 -10.14 -17.76
CA VAL A 311 0.05 -9.59 -16.44
C VAL A 311 -1.26 -9.15 -15.82
N CYS A 312 -1.68 -9.79 -14.73
CA CYS A 312 -2.78 -9.37 -13.87
C CYS A 312 -2.21 -8.62 -12.66
N ASN A 313 -2.66 -7.40 -12.40
CA ASN A 313 -2.20 -6.60 -11.27
C ASN A 313 -3.36 -5.94 -10.53
N SER A 314 -3.26 -5.87 -9.20
CA SER A 314 -4.23 -5.18 -8.36
C SER A 314 -4.20 -3.67 -8.58
N MET A 315 -5.36 -3.02 -8.55
CA MET A 315 -5.51 -1.57 -8.77
C MET A 315 -4.87 -0.71 -7.68
N GLY A 316 -4.73 -1.23 -6.46
CA GLY A 316 -4.41 -0.49 -5.25
C GLY A 316 -5.60 -0.29 -4.33
N ASN A 317 -5.33 0.14 -3.10
CA ASN A 317 -6.32 0.31 -2.03
C ASN A 317 -6.36 1.75 -1.51
N GLU A 318 -6.24 2.73 -2.41
CA GLU A 318 -6.00 4.13 -2.10
C GLU A 318 -7.26 5.02 -2.25
N ALA A 319 -8.45 4.44 -2.57
CA ALA A 319 -9.64 5.25 -2.88
C ALA A 319 -10.16 6.08 -1.72
N ASP A 320 -9.94 5.66 -0.48
CA ASP A 320 -10.32 6.38 0.74
C ASP A 320 -9.24 7.37 1.21
N ASP A 321 -8.07 7.41 0.56
CA ASP A 321 -7.07 8.47 0.70
C ASP A 321 -7.41 9.64 -0.23
N GLU A 322 -8.00 10.71 0.31
CA GLU A 322 -8.42 11.90 -0.46
C GLU A 322 -7.27 12.57 -1.25
N SER A 323 -6.02 12.34 -0.85
CA SER A 323 -4.85 12.92 -1.51
C SER A 323 -4.31 12.08 -2.68
N TRP A 324 -4.78 10.82 -2.83
CA TRP A 324 -4.33 9.94 -3.89
C TRP A 324 -5.48 9.42 -4.75
N ARG A 325 -6.34 8.55 -4.21
CA ARG A 325 -7.56 7.95 -4.77
C ARG A 325 -7.41 7.08 -6.01
N VAL A 326 -6.39 7.30 -6.82
CA VAL A 326 -6.18 6.63 -8.12
C VAL A 326 -5.37 5.34 -7.97
N LEU A 327 -5.30 4.59 -9.05
CA LEU A 327 -4.50 3.37 -9.15
C LEU A 327 -3.02 3.61 -8.83
N ILE A 328 -2.30 2.52 -8.58
CA ILE A 328 -0.86 2.51 -8.32
C ILE A 328 -0.13 1.66 -9.38
N THR A 329 1.12 2.02 -9.67
CA THR A 329 1.93 1.28 -10.66
C THR A 329 2.32 -0.11 -10.12
N PRO A 330 2.33 -1.21 -10.95
CA PRO A 330 2.22 -1.24 -12.41
C PRO A 330 0.79 -1.41 -12.97
N ALA A 331 -0.27 -1.21 -12.18
CA ALA A 331 -1.63 -1.30 -12.70
C ALA A 331 -1.94 -0.23 -13.79
N ASP A 332 -1.18 0.88 -13.81
CA ASP A 332 -1.23 1.93 -14.82
C ASP A 332 -0.61 1.54 -16.17
N ALA A 333 0.14 0.43 -16.24
CA ALA A 333 0.73 -0.03 -17.48
C ALA A 333 -0.35 -0.39 -18.52
N ASP A 334 -0.07 -0.09 -19.79
CA ASP A 334 -1.05 -0.25 -20.88
C ASP A 334 -1.48 -1.70 -21.06
N SER A 335 -0.51 -2.62 -21.10
CA SER A 335 -0.75 -4.05 -21.40
C SER A 335 -1.22 -4.88 -20.19
N VAL A 336 -1.29 -4.29 -18.99
CA VAL A 336 -1.70 -4.98 -17.75
C VAL A 336 -3.22 -5.11 -17.68
N LEU A 337 -3.71 -6.28 -17.29
CA LEU A 337 -5.09 -6.51 -16.85
C LEU A 337 -5.19 -6.04 -15.40
N SER A 338 -5.65 -4.80 -15.20
CA SER A 338 -5.77 -4.17 -13.90
C SER A 338 -7.11 -4.49 -13.26
N VAL A 339 -7.07 -4.99 -12.02
CA VAL A 339 -8.23 -5.55 -11.34
C VAL A 339 -8.60 -4.70 -10.13
N GLY A 340 -9.80 -4.14 -10.15
CA GLY A 340 -10.41 -3.42 -9.03
C GLY A 340 -11.22 -4.34 -8.11
N GLY A 341 -11.73 -3.76 -7.01
CA GLY A 341 -12.51 -4.47 -6.00
C GLY A 341 -13.95 -3.98 -5.88
N ILE A 342 -14.89 -4.90 -5.68
CA ILE A 342 -16.27 -4.64 -5.30
C ILE A 342 -16.59 -5.33 -3.98
N GLU A 343 -17.69 -4.90 -3.31
CA GLU A 343 -18.24 -5.60 -2.15
C GLU A 343 -18.67 -7.04 -2.53
N ASP A 344 -18.73 -7.92 -1.55
CA ASP A 344 -19.12 -9.33 -1.72
C ASP A 344 -20.65 -9.52 -1.87
N ASP A 345 -21.26 -8.66 -2.67
CA ASP A 345 -22.69 -8.75 -3.07
C ASP A 345 -22.82 -9.51 -4.39
N MET A 346 -23.64 -10.55 -4.38
CA MET A 346 -23.87 -11.41 -5.55
C MET A 346 -24.69 -10.75 -6.66
N ASP A 347 -25.47 -9.74 -6.32
CA ASP A 347 -26.50 -9.16 -7.17
C ASP A 347 -26.23 -7.71 -7.58
N ASN A 348 -25.48 -6.99 -6.75
CA ASN A 348 -25.23 -5.56 -6.95
C ASN A 348 -23.75 -5.26 -7.10
N TYR A 349 -23.46 -4.10 -7.70
CA TYR A 349 -22.14 -3.53 -7.79
C TYR A 349 -22.03 -2.37 -6.78
N ASN A 350 -21.53 -2.70 -5.62
CA ASN A 350 -21.09 -1.67 -4.70
C ASN A 350 -19.57 -1.62 -4.76
N HIS A 351 -19.02 -0.51 -5.24
CA HIS A 351 -17.58 -0.30 -5.21
C HIS A 351 -17.09 -0.38 -3.78
N ILE A 352 -16.13 -1.27 -3.51
CA ILE A 352 -15.58 -1.39 -2.16
C ILE A 352 -14.71 -0.18 -1.83
N LYS A 353 -14.91 0.37 -0.65
CA LYS A 353 -14.45 1.71 -0.25
C LYS A 353 -12.97 2.00 -0.54
N PHE A 354 -12.12 1.02 -0.38
CA PHE A 354 -10.66 1.19 -0.56
C PHE A 354 -10.20 1.05 -2.02
N SER A 355 -10.94 0.35 -2.90
CA SER A 355 -10.46 0.05 -4.25
C SER A 355 -10.18 1.31 -5.05
N SER A 356 -8.91 1.47 -5.48
CA SER A 356 -8.48 2.64 -6.26
C SER A 356 -9.27 2.83 -7.54
N PHE A 357 -9.44 4.08 -7.95
CA PHE A 357 -10.14 4.46 -9.18
C PHE A 357 -9.19 4.64 -10.37
N GLY A 358 -9.71 4.47 -11.59
CA GLY A 358 -9.15 5.08 -12.79
C GLY A 358 -9.57 6.55 -12.94
N PRO A 359 -9.18 7.18 -14.04
CA PRO A 359 -8.30 6.71 -15.10
C PRO A 359 -6.81 6.71 -14.69
N THR A 360 -5.93 6.26 -15.62
CA THR A 360 -4.51 6.60 -15.55
C THR A 360 -4.31 8.11 -15.71
N ALA A 361 -3.14 8.62 -15.33
CA ALA A 361 -2.85 10.05 -15.42
C ALA A 361 -2.89 10.59 -16.87
N ASP A 362 -2.59 9.74 -17.86
CA ASP A 362 -2.72 10.03 -19.29
C ASP A 362 -4.13 9.72 -19.86
N GLY A 363 -5.10 9.35 -19.01
CA GLY A 363 -6.51 9.23 -19.35
C GLY A 363 -6.96 7.87 -19.89
N ARG A 364 -6.12 6.81 -19.84
CA ARG A 364 -6.51 5.45 -20.26
C ARG A 364 -7.52 4.82 -19.31
N ARG A 365 -8.34 3.93 -19.86
CA ARG A 365 -9.38 3.21 -19.12
C ARG A 365 -8.79 2.18 -18.17
N LYS A 366 -9.01 2.33 -16.87
CA LYS A 366 -8.69 1.41 -15.77
C LYS A 366 -9.76 1.56 -14.66
N PRO A 367 -10.08 0.52 -13.87
CA PRO A 367 -9.63 -0.87 -14.03
C PRO A 367 -10.15 -1.48 -15.32
N ASN A 368 -9.59 -2.65 -15.73
CA ASN A 368 -10.17 -3.39 -16.85
C ASN A 368 -11.42 -4.14 -16.39
N VAL A 369 -11.32 -4.86 -15.29
CA VAL A 369 -12.39 -5.64 -14.67
C VAL A 369 -12.32 -5.55 -13.14
N VAL A 370 -13.33 -6.10 -12.47
CA VAL A 370 -13.37 -6.19 -11.01
C VAL A 370 -13.71 -7.60 -10.53
N SER A 371 -13.41 -7.89 -9.26
CA SER A 371 -13.92 -9.05 -8.54
C SER A 371 -14.14 -8.66 -7.07
N PHE A 372 -14.57 -9.60 -6.23
CA PHE A 372 -14.75 -9.32 -4.81
C PHE A 372 -13.45 -8.82 -4.16
N GLY A 373 -13.52 -7.65 -3.52
CA GLY A 373 -12.45 -7.10 -2.69
C GLY A 373 -12.42 -7.68 -1.27
N ARG A 374 -13.42 -8.51 -0.93
CA ARG A 374 -13.45 -9.35 0.27
C ARG A 374 -13.57 -10.80 -0.17
N ALA A 375 -12.57 -11.62 0.13
CA ALA A 375 -12.53 -13.02 -0.29
C ALA A 375 -12.25 -13.96 0.87
N CYS A 376 -12.79 -15.17 0.79
CA CYS A 376 -12.39 -16.29 1.64
C CYS A 376 -11.05 -16.83 1.14
N VAL A 377 -10.05 -16.88 2.03
CA VAL A 377 -8.65 -17.21 1.72
C VAL A 377 -8.09 -18.23 2.71
N ALA A 378 -7.00 -18.91 2.34
CA ALA A 378 -6.26 -19.76 3.26
C ALA A 378 -5.69 -18.94 4.43
N ASN A 379 -5.98 -19.35 5.65
CA ASN A 379 -5.35 -18.77 6.83
C ASN A 379 -4.00 -19.42 7.06
N PRO A 380 -2.86 -18.70 7.08
CA PRO A 380 -1.53 -19.28 7.31
C PRO A 380 -1.36 -20.06 8.62
N ARG A 381 -2.31 -19.91 9.55
CA ARG A 381 -2.35 -20.69 10.81
C ARG A 381 -3.11 -22.02 10.68
N GLY A 382 -3.81 -22.23 9.60
CA GLY A 382 -4.67 -23.39 9.29
C GLY A 382 -6.10 -22.97 9.02
N GLY A 383 -6.84 -23.74 8.23
CA GLY A 383 -8.20 -23.42 7.82
C GLY A 383 -8.31 -22.20 6.89
N THR A 384 -9.43 -21.50 6.94
CA THR A 384 -9.71 -20.33 6.11
C THR A 384 -10.07 -19.10 6.94
N THR A 385 -9.96 -17.91 6.32
CA THR A 385 -10.37 -16.62 6.89
C THR A 385 -10.85 -15.70 5.77
N TYR A 386 -11.44 -14.56 6.14
CA TYR A 386 -11.74 -13.51 5.18
C TYR A 386 -10.65 -12.43 5.18
N ALA A 387 -10.27 -11.98 3.98
CA ALA A 387 -9.31 -10.91 3.79
C ALA A 387 -9.86 -9.83 2.85
N TYR A 388 -9.35 -8.61 2.98
CA TYR A 388 -9.84 -7.43 2.28
C TYR A 388 -8.69 -6.78 1.49
N GLY A 389 -8.96 -6.38 0.26
CA GLY A 389 -8.00 -5.72 -0.62
C GLY A 389 -8.21 -6.09 -2.09
N THR A 390 -7.84 -5.19 -2.99
CA THR A 390 -7.72 -5.51 -4.43
C THR A 390 -6.66 -6.58 -4.66
N SER A 391 -5.78 -6.79 -3.68
CA SER A 391 -4.85 -7.91 -3.60
C SER A 391 -5.51 -9.28 -3.67
N PHE A 392 -6.80 -9.40 -3.33
CA PHE A 392 -7.56 -10.64 -3.42
C PHE A 392 -8.44 -10.68 -4.66
N SER A 393 -8.92 -9.54 -5.16
CA SER A 393 -9.62 -9.44 -6.44
C SER A 393 -8.73 -9.87 -7.61
N CYS A 394 -7.49 -9.41 -7.63
CA CYS A 394 -6.52 -9.69 -8.69
C CYS A 394 -6.26 -11.19 -8.89
N PRO A 395 -5.88 -11.98 -7.85
CA PRO A 395 -5.63 -13.41 -8.03
C PRO A 395 -6.90 -14.21 -8.37
N LEU A 396 -8.10 -13.80 -7.94
CA LEU A 396 -9.36 -14.40 -8.40
C LEU A 396 -9.48 -14.27 -9.93
N VAL A 397 -9.19 -13.09 -10.47
CA VAL A 397 -9.21 -12.86 -11.93
C VAL A 397 -8.05 -13.57 -12.62
N ALA A 398 -6.86 -13.68 -12.01
CA ALA A 398 -5.75 -14.45 -12.58
C ALA A 398 -6.08 -15.95 -12.70
N GLY A 399 -6.76 -16.52 -11.68
CA GLY A 399 -7.30 -17.88 -11.74
C GLY A 399 -8.37 -18.05 -12.82
N PHE A 400 -9.28 -17.09 -12.94
CA PHE A 400 -10.26 -17.03 -14.02
C PHE A 400 -9.59 -16.98 -15.40
N ALA A 401 -8.57 -16.12 -15.56
CA ALA A 401 -7.83 -15.97 -16.81
C ALA A 401 -7.14 -17.27 -17.24
N ALA A 402 -6.62 -18.06 -16.29
CA ALA A 402 -6.04 -19.36 -16.59
C ALA A 402 -7.09 -20.34 -17.14
N CYS A 403 -8.28 -20.38 -16.54
CA CYS A 403 -9.40 -21.19 -17.02
C CYS A 403 -9.90 -20.71 -18.40
N ALA A 404 -10.06 -19.39 -18.57
CA ALA A 404 -10.43 -18.80 -19.86
C ALA A 404 -9.41 -19.13 -20.95
N TRP A 405 -8.12 -19.07 -20.64
CA TRP A 405 -7.06 -19.41 -21.62
C TRP A 405 -7.01 -20.90 -21.92
N GLN A 406 -7.27 -21.77 -20.93
CA GLN A 406 -7.42 -23.20 -21.19
C GLN A 406 -8.53 -23.48 -22.22
N SER A 407 -9.66 -22.78 -22.14
CA SER A 407 -10.80 -22.97 -23.08
C SER A 407 -10.54 -22.39 -24.49
N ARG A 408 -9.63 -21.40 -24.62
CA ARG A 408 -9.31 -20.72 -25.88
C ARG A 408 -7.78 -20.59 -26.08
N ARG A 409 -7.12 -21.73 -26.22
CA ARG A 409 -5.66 -21.86 -26.30
C ARG A 409 -4.99 -21.18 -27.49
N ASN A 410 -5.77 -20.83 -28.51
CA ASN A 410 -5.27 -20.12 -29.70
C ASN A 410 -5.11 -18.62 -29.51
N LEU A 411 -5.61 -18.05 -28.43
CA LEU A 411 -5.48 -16.62 -28.18
C LEU A 411 -4.05 -16.25 -27.72
N THR A 412 -3.57 -15.11 -28.18
CA THR A 412 -2.42 -14.42 -27.57
C THR A 412 -2.81 -13.83 -26.20
N ALA A 413 -1.82 -13.45 -25.41
CA ALA A 413 -2.06 -12.83 -24.09
C ALA A 413 -2.94 -11.56 -24.19
N MET A 414 -2.70 -10.73 -25.21
CA MET A 414 -3.46 -9.48 -25.39
C MET A 414 -4.87 -9.72 -25.95
N GLU A 415 -5.05 -10.71 -26.81
CA GLU A 415 -6.39 -11.13 -27.24
C GLU A 415 -7.18 -11.71 -26.08
N LEU A 416 -6.56 -12.56 -25.24
CA LEU A 416 -7.20 -13.07 -24.03
C LEU A 416 -7.61 -11.93 -23.08
N ARG A 417 -6.74 -10.93 -22.86
CA ARG A 417 -7.09 -9.75 -22.07
C ARG A 417 -8.34 -9.08 -22.62
N ALA A 418 -8.40 -8.84 -23.93
CA ALA A 418 -9.54 -8.22 -24.58
C ALA A 418 -10.83 -9.08 -24.46
N GLU A 419 -10.70 -10.42 -24.55
CA GLU A 419 -11.84 -11.33 -24.36
C GLU A 419 -12.30 -11.37 -22.89
N ILE A 420 -11.39 -11.24 -21.92
CA ILE A 420 -11.74 -11.11 -20.50
C ILE A 420 -12.51 -9.79 -20.26
N GLU A 421 -12.09 -8.68 -20.84
CA GLU A 421 -12.82 -7.41 -20.79
C GLU A 421 -14.24 -7.56 -21.39
N LYS A 422 -14.36 -8.22 -22.55
CA LYS A 422 -15.66 -8.50 -23.20
C LYS A 422 -16.55 -9.46 -22.41
N SER A 423 -15.94 -10.31 -21.57
CA SER A 423 -16.68 -11.22 -20.71
C SER A 423 -17.25 -10.54 -19.47
N GLY A 424 -16.86 -9.31 -19.19
CA GLY A 424 -17.41 -8.54 -18.10
C GLY A 424 -18.93 -8.39 -18.20
N ASP A 425 -19.63 -8.63 -17.11
CA ASP A 425 -21.10 -8.73 -17.13
C ASP A 425 -21.84 -7.41 -17.38
N VAL A 426 -21.12 -6.27 -17.34
CA VAL A 426 -21.66 -4.97 -17.76
C VAL A 426 -21.13 -4.50 -19.13
N TYR A 427 -20.24 -5.29 -19.77
CA TYR A 427 -19.71 -4.93 -21.10
C TYR A 427 -20.83 -4.75 -22.15
N PRO A 428 -20.80 -3.73 -23.03
CA PRO A 428 -19.71 -2.75 -23.28
C PRO A 428 -19.75 -1.47 -22.40
N TYR A 429 -20.62 -1.39 -21.40
CA TYR A 429 -20.56 -0.31 -20.42
C TYR A 429 -19.20 -0.33 -19.71
N PHE A 430 -18.69 0.86 -19.38
CA PHE A 430 -17.42 1.04 -18.67
C PHE A 430 -17.47 2.25 -17.75
N ASP A 431 -16.89 2.14 -16.55
CA ASP A 431 -16.54 3.30 -15.73
C ASP A 431 -15.22 3.10 -14.96
N TYR A 432 -14.75 4.16 -14.32
CA TYR A 432 -13.48 4.15 -13.60
C TYR A 432 -13.51 3.48 -12.21
N ALA A 433 -14.67 3.04 -11.77
CA ALA A 433 -14.84 2.32 -10.49
C ALA A 433 -14.85 0.79 -10.69
N ILE A 434 -15.58 0.29 -11.71
CA ILE A 434 -15.80 -1.13 -11.91
C ILE A 434 -15.29 -1.66 -13.26
N GLY A 435 -14.71 -0.80 -14.10
CA GLY A 435 -14.27 -1.22 -15.44
C GLY A 435 -15.41 -1.79 -16.26
N TYR A 436 -15.20 -2.94 -16.90
CA TYR A 436 -16.21 -3.71 -17.62
C TYR A 436 -17.00 -4.70 -16.74
N GLY A 437 -16.88 -4.59 -15.40
CA GLY A 437 -17.57 -5.45 -14.45
C GLY A 437 -16.82 -6.74 -14.13
N VAL A 438 -17.53 -7.74 -13.64
CA VAL A 438 -16.99 -9.04 -13.23
C VAL A 438 -16.95 -10.00 -14.43
N PRO A 439 -15.78 -10.58 -14.77
CA PRO A 439 -15.67 -11.52 -15.88
C PRO A 439 -16.52 -12.79 -15.64
N GLN A 440 -17.18 -13.27 -16.68
CA GLN A 440 -18.17 -14.34 -16.65
C GLN A 440 -17.71 -15.57 -17.43
N ALA A 441 -17.65 -16.73 -16.76
CA ALA A 441 -17.21 -17.99 -17.37
C ALA A 441 -18.12 -18.44 -18.53
N GLY A 442 -19.43 -18.15 -18.48
CA GLY A 442 -20.37 -18.45 -19.55
C GLY A 442 -19.99 -17.84 -20.90
N TYR A 443 -19.28 -16.72 -20.92
CA TYR A 443 -18.74 -16.12 -22.14
C TYR A 443 -17.78 -17.07 -22.89
N PHE A 444 -17.06 -17.90 -22.17
CA PHE A 444 -16.04 -18.81 -22.69
C PHE A 444 -16.56 -20.21 -22.94
N THR A 445 -17.66 -20.62 -22.31
CA THR A 445 -18.18 -22.00 -22.31
C THR A 445 -19.49 -22.15 -23.06
N ASP A 446 -20.36 -21.12 -23.09
CA ASP A 446 -21.69 -21.23 -23.65
C ASP A 446 -21.66 -21.10 -25.19
N SER A 447 -22.34 -22.01 -25.88
CA SER A 447 -22.39 -22.02 -27.33
C SER A 447 -23.37 -20.99 -27.91
N VAL A 448 -24.31 -20.52 -27.11
CA VAL A 448 -25.40 -19.62 -27.55
C VAL A 448 -25.38 -18.34 -26.66
N ARG A 449 -25.29 -17.20 -27.32
CA ARG A 449 -25.50 -15.91 -26.67
C ARG A 449 -26.99 -15.58 -26.64
N VAL A 450 -27.54 -15.37 -25.46
CA VAL A 450 -28.94 -14.97 -25.33
C VAL A 450 -29.04 -13.47 -25.69
N THR A 451 -29.95 -13.15 -26.62
CA THR A 451 -30.31 -11.76 -26.92
C THR A 451 -31.16 -11.23 -25.78
N VAL A 452 -30.72 -10.16 -25.14
CA VAL A 452 -31.46 -9.53 -24.04
C VAL A 452 -32.42 -8.49 -24.65
N GLU A 453 -33.68 -8.57 -24.27
CA GLU A 453 -34.70 -7.57 -24.66
C GLU A 453 -34.38 -6.19 -24.01
N PRO A 454 -34.71 -5.09 -24.71
CA PRO A 454 -34.50 -3.74 -24.15
C PRO A 454 -35.15 -3.55 -22.78
N THR A 455 -34.35 -3.21 -21.79
CA THR A 455 -34.77 -2.99 -20.40
C THR A 455 -35.01 -1.53 -20.06
N PHE A 456 -34.69 -0.62 -20.95
CA PHE A 456 -34.95 0.83 -20.86
C PHE A 456 -35.14 1.43 -22.25
N THR A 457 -35.66 2.66 -22.29
CA THR A 457 -35.79 3.46 -23.51
C THR A 457 -35.33 4.90 -23.24
N PHE A 458 -34.91 5.59 -24.31
CA PHE A 458 -34.54 6.98 -24.27
C PHE A 458 -35.66 7.88 -24.80
N GLU A 459 -35.93 8.99 -24.12
CA GLU A 459 -36.85 10.04 -24.56
C GLU A 459 -36.17 11.39 -24.47
N LYS A 460 -36.19 12.17 -25.57
CA LYS A 460 -35.71 13.54 -25.55
C LYS A 460 -36.84 14.49 -25.10
N ASN A 461 -36.57 15.29 -24.08
CA ASN A 461 -37.49 16.31 -23.58
C ASN A 461 -36.78 17.65 -23.44
N GLY A 462 -36.87 18.49 -24.49
CA GLY A 462 -36.11 19.74 -24.58
C GLY A 462 -34.61 19.51 -24.48
N ASP A 463 -33.97 20.14 -23.49
CA ASP A 463 -32.54 19.99 -23.20
C ASP A 463 -32.24 18.80 -22.25
N ALA A 464 -33.19 17.96 -21.94
CA ALA A 464 -33.02 16.80 -21.10
C ALA A 464 -33.22 15.50 -21.87
N LEU A 465 -32.41 14.49 -21.53
CA LEU A 465 -32.60 13.10 -21.92
C LEU A 465 -33.22 12.33 -20.72
N ILE A 466 -34.36 11.72 -20.96
CA ILE A 466 -35.05 10.90 -19.98
C ILE A 466 -34.81 9.44 -20.34
N ILE A 467 -34.33 8.67 -19.40
CA ILE A 467 -34.15 7.22 -19.51
C ILE A 467 -35.30 6.59 -18.74
N HIS A 468 -36.20 5.93 -19.43
CA HIS A 468 -37.32 5.20 -18.85
C HIS A 468 -36.90 3.75 -18.60
N ILE A 469 -36.84 3.35 -17.35
CA ILE A 469 -36.39 2.02 -16.92
C ILE A 469 -37.57 1.11 -16.71
N LYS A 470 -37.55 -0.08 -17.34
CA LYS A 470 -38.55 -1.12 -17.09
C LYS A 470 -38.44 -1.64 -15.65
N PRO A 471 -39.55 -1.79 -14.94
CA PRO A 471 -39.51 -2.37 -13.58
C PRO A 471 -39.22 -3.86 -13.65
N PHE A 472 -38.37 -4.35 -12.71
CA PHE A 472 -38.15 -5.75 -12.45
C PHE A 472 -38.51 -6.09 -11.01
N GLU A 473 -38.85 -7.37 -10.73
CA GLU A 473 -39.19 -7.80 -9.37
C GLU A 473 -38.02 -7.63 -8.40
N LYS A 474 -36.79 -7.91 -8.90
CA LYS A 474 -35.57 -7.70 -8.14
C LYS A 474 -34.96 -6.37 -8.52
N GLU A 475 -34.82 -5.50 -7.54
CA GLU A 475 -34.14 -4.22 -7.71
C GLU A 475 -32.63 -4.46 -7.87
N THR A 476 -32.05 -3.96 -8.97
CA THR A 476 -30.61 -3.96 -9.24
C THR A 476 -30.15 -2.58 -9.66
N ASN A 477 -28.84 -2.38 -9.68
CA ASN A 477 -28.27 -1.11 -10.10
C ASN A 477 -28.43 -0.89 -11.61
N VAL A 478 -28.85 0.31 -11.97
CA VAL A 478 -28.70 0.85 -13.32
C VAL A 478 -27.40 1.65 -13.37
N PHE A 479 -26.64 1.47 -14.43
CA PHE A 479 -25.38 2.14 -14.67
C PHE A 479 -25.51 3.06 -15.87
N TYR A 480 -24.97 4.27 -15.79
CA TYR A 480 -24.82 5.13 -16.95
C TYR A 480 -23.52 5.91 -16.89
N ASN A 481 -22.97 6.19 -18.06
CA ASN A 481 -21.84 7.11 -18.22
C ASN A 481 -22.09 8.08 -19.38
N LEU A 482 -21.32 9.15 -19.36
CA LEU A 482 -21.19 10.08 -20.47
C LEU A 482 -19.76 9.99 -21.00
N THR A 483 -19.63 9.82 -22.31
CA THR A 483 -18.33 9.82 -22.98
C THR A 483 -18.26 10.93 -24.00
N ASP A 484 -17.06 11.49 -24.21
CA ASP A 484 -16.80 12.40 -25.32
C ASP A 484 -16.66 11.64 -26.66
N GLU A 485 -16.37 12.37 -27.73
CA GLU A 485 -16.16 11.83 -29.08
C GLU A 485 -14.99 10.84 -29.16
N THR A 486 -14.03 10.92 -28.25
CA THR A 486 -12.88 10.00 -28.17
C THR A 486 -13.20 8.74 -27.38
N GLY A 487 -14.38 8.69 -26.74
CA GLY A 487 -14.79 7.63 -25.84
C GLY A 487 -14.24 7.75 -24.41
N LYS A 488 -13.65 8.90 -24.06
CA LYS A 488 -13.24 9.20 -22.69
C LYS A 488 -14.46 9.42 -21.80
N VAL A 489 -14.49 8.77 -20.64
CA VAL A 489 -15.58 8.93 -19.67
C VAL A 489 -15.47 10.30 -19.00
N LEU A 490 -16.47 11.13 -19.21
CA LEU A 490 -16.59 12.46 -18.62
C LEU A 490 -17.31 12.42 -17.26
N HIS A 491 -18.29 11.52 -17.18
CA HIS A 491 -19.10 11.33 -15.98
C HIS A 491 -19.64 9.89 -15.96
N TYR A 492 -19.80 9.32 -14.77
CA TYR A 492 -20.47 8.05 -14.58
C TYR A 492 -21.21 8.01 -13.25
N ALA A 493 -22.26 7.22 -13.20
CA ALA A 493 -23.00 6.98 -11.98
C ALA A 493 -23.75 5.65 -12.05
N HIS A 494 -24.04 5.11 -10.90
CA HIS A 494 -24.95 3.98 -10.73
C HIS A 494 -25.92 4.26 -9.58
N GLY A 495 -27.10 3.66 -9.64
CA GLY A 495 -28.10 3.81 -8.59
C GLY A 495 -29.11 2.69 -8.66
N ASN A 496 -29.76 2.42 -7.54
CA ASN A 496 -30.80 1.40 -7.51
C ASN A 496 -32.06 1.88 -8.27
N ALA A 497 -32.48 1.12 -9.28
CA ALA A 497 -33.69 1.37 -10.03
C ALA A 497 -34.92 0.95 -9.21
N LYS A 498 -35.56 1.90 -8.55
CA LYS A 498 -36.86 1.67 -7.91
C LYS A 498 -37.94 1.46 -8.95
N LYS A 499 -39.03 0.75 -8.59
CA LYS A 499 -40.21 0.55 -9.46
C LYS A 499 -40.60 1.89 -10.11
N SER A 500 -40.53 1.98 -11.45
CA SER A 500 -40.79 3.15 -12.29
C SER A 500 -39.73 4.29 -12.24
N ALA A 501 -38.44 3.97 -12.15
CA ALA A 501 -37.41 5.01 -12.16
C ALA A 501 -37.25 5.63 -13.55
N THR A 502 -37.25 6.97 -13.59
CA THR A 502 -36.74 7.75 -14.70
C THR A 502 -35.42 8.41 -14.27
N ILE A 503 -34.41 8.34 -15.13
CA ILE A 503 -33.17 9.08 -14.93
C ILE A 503 -33.18 10.23 -15.92
N THR A 504 -33.08 11.45 -15.43
CA THR A 504 -32.99 12.65 -16.26
C THR A 504 -31.56 13.13 -16.30
N ILE A 505 -31.01 13.20 -17.50
CA ILE A 505 -29.65 13.67 -17.76
C ILE A 505 -29.76 14.95 -18.58
N GLN A 506 -29.04 15.97 -18.17
CA GLN A 506 -28.85 17.15 -18.98
C GLN A 506 -27.74 16.97 -20.01
N GLN A 507 -27.91 17.51 -21.21
CA GLN A 507 -27.12 17.20 -22.41
C GLN A 507 -25.78 17.97 -22.49
N LEU A 508 -24.70 17.28 -22.82
CA LEU A 508 -23.44 17.88 -23.28
C LEU A 508 -23.37 17.70 -24.81
N PRO A 509 -23.12 18.76 -25.59
CA PRO A 509 -22.94 18.64 -27.03
C PRO A 509 -21.87 17.57 -27.36
N ASN A 510 -22.16 16.74 -28.36
CA ASN A 510 -21.27 15.67 -28.85
C ASN A 510 -20.93 14.57 -27.84
N ALA A 511 -21.54 14.55 -26.65
CA ALA A 511 -21.37 13.45 -25.70
C ALA A 511 -22.29 12.26 -26.05
N THR A 512 -21.85 11.06 -25.70
CA THR A 512 -22.65 9.83 -25.76
C THR A 512 -23.01 9.38 -24.36
N VAL A 513 -24.31 9.18 -24.12
CA VAL A 513 -24.82 8.55 -22.90
C VAL A 513 -24.90 7.06 -23.12
N ASN A 514 -24.16 6.27 -22.36
CA ASN A 514 -24.23 4.82 -22.37
C ASN A 514 -24.92 4.34 -21.09
N VAL A 515 -25.85 3.43 -21.22
CA VAL A 515 -26.65 2.87 -20.10
C VAL A 515 -26.57 1.37 -20.12
N TYR A 516 -26.41 0.77 -18.95
CA TYR A 516 -26.52 -0.68 -18.71
C TYR A 516 -27.58 -0.94 -17.64
N TYR A 517 -28.48 -1.88 -17.91
CA TYR A 517 -29.45 -2.35 -16.95
C TYR A 517 -29.94 -3.77 -17.30
N HIS A 518 -29.87 -4.71 -16.34
CA HIS A 518 -30.32 -6.11 -16.50
C HIS A 518 -29.83 -6.78 -17.80
N GLY A 519 -28.53 -6.69 -18.08
CA GLY A 519 -27.89 -7.32 -19.22
C GLY A 519 -28.07 -6.60 -20.57
N TYR A 520 -28.88 -5.54 -20.62
CA TYR A 520 -29.06 -4.73 -21.83
C TYR A 520 -28.23 -3.45 -21.75
N THR A 521 -27.51 -3.14 -22.84
CA THR A 521 -26.76 -1.89 -23.00
C THR A 521 -27.32 -1.13 -24.18
N GLY A 522 -27.57 0.18 -23.99
CA GLY A 522 -28.00 1.11 -25.03
C GLY A 522 -27.21 2.39 -24.94
N SER A 523 -27.06 3.06 -26.07
CA SER A 523 -26.33 4.32 -26.17
C SER A 523 -27.13 5.37 -26.91
N TYR A 524 -26.87 6.64 -26.53
CA TYR A 524 -27.55 7.79 -27.07
C TYR A 524 -26.55 8.92 -27.31
N THR A 525 -26.33 9.34 -28.56
CA THR A 525 -25.36 10.38 -28.91
C THR A 525 -26.04 11.74 -29.11
N CYS A 526 -25.48 12.75 -28.51
CA CYS A 526 -25.93 14.11 -28.50
C CYS A 526 -25.27 14.93 -29.63
N ASN A 527 -26.02 15.40 -30.63
CA ASN A 527 -25.47 16.17 -31.77
C ASN A 527 -26.03 17.57 -31.85
N GLU A 528 -25.21 18.55 -32.24
CA GLU A 528 -25.63 19.88 -32.63
C GLU A 528 -26.19 19.88 -34.07
N GLY A 529 -27.51 20.06 -34.24
CA GLY A 529 -28.14 20.21 -35.56
C GLY A 529 -29.36 19.33 -35.80
N GLY A 530 -30.51 19.94 -35.68
CA GLY A 530 -31.89 19.45 -35.64
C GLY A 530 -32.39 18.48 -36.69
N GLN A 531 -31.84 17.33 -36.82
CA GLN A 531 -32.53 16.16 -37.39
C GLN A 531 -32.11 14.89 -36.64
N HIS A 532 -32.98 14.41 -35.75
CA HIS A 532 -33.04 13.06 -35.17
C HIS A 532 -31.69 12.39 -34.76
N LYS A 533 -30.93 13.09 -34.00
CA LYS A 533 -29.91 12.51 -33.14
C LYS A 533 -30.06 13.21 -31.81
N ASN A 534 -30.40 12.47 -30.89
CA ASN A 534 -30.89 12.81 -29.58
C ASN A 534 -29.86 13.62 -28.77
N GLU A 535 -30.19 14.78 -28.28
CA GLU A 535 -29.30 15.74 -27.62
C GLU A 535 -29.66 16.00 -26.17
N SER A 536 -28.71 16.33 -25.37
CA SER A 536 -28.89 16.49 -23.94
C SER A 536 -27.94 17.48 -23.28
N SER A 537 -28.35 18.12 -22.26
CA SER A 537 -27.49 18.91 -21.40
C SER A 537 -27.64 18.47 -19.94
N ILE A 538 -26.56 18.53 -19.16
CA ILE A 538 -26.57 18.17 -17.74
C ILE A 538 -26.61 19.44 -16.91
N THR A 539 -27.54 19.57 -15.94
CA THR A 539 -27.49 20.68 -14.98
C THR A 539 -26.45 20.45 -13.90
N THR A 540 -25.70 21.50 -13.55
CA THR A 540 -24.72 21.48 -12.47
C THR A 540 -25.30 20.97 -11.12
N LYS A 541 -26.59 21.16 -10.88
CA LYS A 541 -27.29 20.62 -9.71
C LYS A 541 -27.44 19.09 -9.77
N GLY A 542 -27.77 18.54 -10.94
CA GLY A 542 -27.86 17.08 -11.15
C GLY A 542 -26.50 16.41 -11.03
N ILE A 543 -25.46 16.98 -11.66
CA ILE A 543 -24.08 16.46 -11.57
C ILE A 543 -23.60 16.47 -10.11
N ALA A 544 -23.77 17.60 -9.41
CA ALA A 544 -23.35 17.71 -8.00
C ALA A 544 -24.08 16.72 -7.08
N GLN A 545 -25.36 16.47 -7.32
CA GLN A 545 -26.13 15.49 -6.53
C GLN A 545 -25.77 14.05 -6.88
N THR A 546 -25.50 13.75 -8.14
CA THR A 546 -25.13 12.41 -8.61
C THR A 546 -23.67 12.10 -8.28
N LEU A 547 -22.76 13.07 -8.45
CA LEU A 547 -21.37 12.93 -7.98
C LEU A 547 -21.29 12.74 -6.46
N ARG A 548 -22.15 13.44 -5.68
CA ARG A 548 -22.26 13.19 -4.23
C ARG A 548 -22.74 11.80 -3.88
N ARG A 549 -23.57 11.17 -4.72
CA ARG A 549 -24.07 9.80 -4.51
C ARG A 549 -23.12 8.72 -5.04
N SER A 550 -22.52 8.91 -6.23
CA SER A 550 -21.64 7.92 -6.84
C SER A 550 -20.21 7.92 -6.28
N LEU A 551 -19.72 9.04 -5.78
CA LEU A 551 -18.45 9.14 -5.06
C LEU A 551 -18.58 8.77 -3.58
N GLY A 552 -19.70 8.11 -3.18
CA GLY A 552 -20.00 7.78 -1.80
C GLY A 552 -19.77 9.00 -0.92
N ASN A 553 -20.74 9.90 -0.85
CA ASN A 553 -20.75 11.13 0.01
C ASN A 553 -19.39 11.49 0.64
N SER A 554 -18.37 11.71 -0.16
CA SER A 554 -17.09 12.25 0.32
C SER A 554 -17.21 13.75 0.67
N ASN A 555 -18.32 14.39 0.31
CA ASN A 555 -18.86 15.50 1.07
C ASN A 555 -19.71 14.91 2.20
N LEU A 556 -19.04 14.28 3.17
CA LEU A 556 -19.54 14.26 4.51
C LEU A 556 -20.05 15.68 4.79
N GLU A 557 -21.37 15.85 4.83
CA GLU A 557 -21.92 16.92 5.64
C GLU A 557 -21.24 16.73 7.00
N TYR A 558 -20.31 17.64 7.32
CA TYR A 558 -19.62 17.69 8.61
C TYR A 558 -20.65 18.10 9.69
N GLY A 559 -21.72 17.36 9.75
CA GLY A 559 -22.76 17.41 10.71
C GLY A 559 -22.93 16.03 11.29
N LYS A 560 -22.28 15.77 12.44
CA LYS A 560 -22.58 14.66 13.35
C LYS A 560 -21.89 13.31 13.16
N SER A 561 -20.69 13.20 12.56
CA SER A 561 -19.82 12.06 12.79
C SER A 561 -18.69 12.45 13.75
N TRP A 562 -18.59 11.76 14.87
CA TRP A 562 -17.48 11.91 15.81
C TRP A 562 -16.31 11.09 15.28
N ASN A 563 -15.32 11.72 14.63
CA ASN A 563 -14.09 11.07 14.21
C ASN A 563 -13.08 11.15 15.35
N TRP A 564 -12.53 10.02 15.75
CA TRP A 564 -11.46 9.96 16.73
C TRP A 564 -10.25 9.23 16.17
N ASN A 565 -9.05 9.67 16.55
CA ASN A 565 -7.78 9.11 16.10
C ASN A 565 -6.93 8.76 17.31
N LEU A 566 -6.27 7.61 17.26
CA LEU A 566 -5.23 7.23 18.21
C LEU A 566 -3.89 7.76 17.72
N PHE A 567 -3.11 8.41 18.59
CA PHE A 567 -1.78 8.85 18.27
C PHE A 567 -0.75 8.37 19.29
N PHE A 568 0.47 8.15 18.82
CA PHE A 568 1.67 7.96 19.64
C PHE A 568 2.62 9.11 19.40
N GLN A 569 3.18 9.64 20.49
CA GLN A 569 4.02 10.82 20.47
C GLN A 569 5.33 10.56 21.21
N LEU A 570 6.45 10.89 20.59
CA LEU A 570 7.76 10.96 21.23
C LEU A 570 8.19 12.40 21.30
N SER A 571 8.64 12.86 22.46
CA SER A 571 9.13 14.22 22.63
C SER A 571 10.46 14.25 23.35
N SER A 572 11.34 15.17 22.91
CA SER A 572 12.62 15.47 23.55
C SER A 572 12.74 16.96 23.73
N GLY A 573 12.94 17.39 24.96
CA GLY A 573 13.02 18.80 25.34
C GLY A 573 14.37 19.18 25.94
N LEU A 574 14.72 20.42 25.75
CA LEU A 574 15.91 21.06 26.33
C LEU A 574 15.48 22.39 26.97
N ALA A 575 16.00 22.65 28.17
CA ALA A 575 15.91 23.95 28.79
C ALA A 575 17.32 24.33 29.26
N GLY A 576 17.81 25.48 28.83
CA GLY A 576 19.04 26.07 29.29
C GLY A 576 18.72 27.30 30.18
N PHE A 577 19.43 27.48 31.26
CA PHE A 577 19.27 28.62 32.12
C PHE A 577 20.65 29.13 32.60
N LYS A 578 20.75 30.44 32.76
CA LYS A 578 21.93 31.09 33.38
C LYS A 578 21.52 31.64 34.74
N THR A 579 22.30 31.36 35.75
CA THR A 579 22.24 32.10 37.02
C THR A 579 22.92 33.44 36.88
N ILE A 580 22.41 34.47 37.56
CA ILE A 580 22.87 35.85 37.44
C ILE A 580 24.30 36.04 37.99
N GLU A 581 24.82 35.10 38.81
CA GLU A 581 26.08 35.24 39.50
C GLU A 581 27.17 34.22 39.21
N ASP A 582 26.88 33.15 38.43
CA ASP A 582 27.92 32.14 38.15
C ASP A 582 27.83 31.53 36.74
N SER A 583 28.99 31.29 36.14
CA SER A 583 29.19 30.85 34.77
C SER A 583 28.96 29.34 34.57
N THR A 584 28.09 28.70 35.34
CA THR A 584 27.81 27.26 35.20
C THR A 584 26.71 27.01 34.20
N ASN A 585 26.97 26.10 33.25
CA ASN A 585 25.99 25.64 32.23
C ASN A 585 25.00 24.66 32.86
N ASP A 586 24.02 25.18 33.55
CA ASP A 586 22.91 24.38 34.06
C ASP A 586 21.92 24.04 32.92
N ASN A 587 21.49 22.82 32.82
CA ASN A 587 20.60 22.39 31.75
C ASN A 587 19.58 21.34 32.20
N LYS A 588 18.46 21.31 31.52
CA LYS A 588 17.43 20.26 31.61
C LYS A 588 17.36 19.49 30.30
N LYS A 589 17.28 18.19 30.39
CA LYS A 589 16.95 17.28 29.25
C LYS A 589 15.72 16.49 29.60
N SER A 590 14.75 16.47 28.70
CA SER A 590 13.50 15.73 28.84
C SER A 590 13.35 14.72 27.72
N LEU A 591 12.79 13.56 28.05
CA LEU A 591 12.35 12.57 27.10
C LEU A 591 10.99 12.04 27.56
N ALA A 592 10.00 11.99 26.67
CA ALA A 592 8.70 11.43 26.99
C ALA A 592 8.10 10.68 25.80
N ALA A 593 7.32 9.64 26.14
CA ALA A 593 6.49 8.89 25.21
C ALA A 593 5.05 8.98 25.69
N MET A 594 4.12 9.24 24.77
CA MET A 594 2.70 9.45 25.06
C MET A 594 1.81 8.72 24.06
N LEU A 595 0.74 8.15 24.55
CA LEU A 595 -0.36 7.60 23.76
C LEU A 595 -1.61 8.46 24.02
N GLY A 596 -2.34 8.79 22.97
CA GLY A 596 -3.52 9.63 23.15
C GLY A 596 -4.53 9.52 22.03
N LEU A 597 -5.65 10.20 22.25
CA LEU A 597 -6.77 10.27 21.34
C LEU A 597 -7.07 11.72 21.01
N HIS A 598 -7.45 12.02 19.79
CA HIS A 598 -8.06 13.29 19.46
C HIS A 598 -9.35 13.13 18.67
N PHE A 599 -10.31 14.00 18.96
CA PHE A 599 -11.63 14.03 18.37
C PHE A 599 -11.76 15.24 17.45
N GLN A 600 -12.26 15.02 16.25
CA GLN A 600 -12.53 16.10 15.32
C GLN A 600 -13.92 16.71 15.59
N LEU A 601 -13.97 17.97 15.97
CA LEU A 601 -15.20 18.72 16.22
C LEU A 601 -15.65 19.53 15.00
N ALA A 602 -14.70 19.98 14.17
CA ALA A 602 -14.94 20.70 12.93
C ALA A 602 -13.80 20.43 11.93
N LYS A 603 -13.99 20.78 10.65
CA LYS A 603 -13.01 20.55 9.56
C LYS A 603 -11.56 20.96 9.90
N ARG A 604 -11.40 22.02 10.68
CA ARG A 604 -10.09 22.55 11.09
C ARG A 604 -9.83 22.55 12.60
N TYR A 605 -10.71 21.93 13.38
CA TYR A 605 -10.63 21.98 14.83
C TYR A 605 -10.80 20.60 15.47
N ARG A 606 -9.86 20.26 16.34
CA ARG A 606 -9.83 19.00 17.10
C ARG A 606 -9.54 19.27 18.56
N ILE A 607 -10.02 18.40 19.44
CA ILE A 607 -9.59 18.33 20.83
C ILE A 607 -8.92 16.98 21.08
N GLY A 608 -7.91 16.95 21.94
CA GLY A 608 -7.17 15.72 22.20
C GLY A 608 -6.81 15.57 23.66
N ALA A 609 -6.59 14.32 24.04
CA ALA A 609 -6.07 13.93 25.34
C ALA A 609 -5.01 12.85 25.18
N GLY A 610 -3.94 12.92 25.95
CA GLY A 610 -2.87 11.93 25.95
C GLY A 610 -2.41 11.58 27.35
N VAL A 611 -1.95 10.34 27.53
CA VAL A 611 -1.31 9.83 28.75
C VAL A 611 0.02 9.21 28.37
N GLY A 612 1.05 9.45 29.16
CA GLY A 612 2.38 8.95 28.83
C GLY A 612 3.34 8.93 30.00
N ILE A 613 4.51 8.40 29.72
CA ILE A 613 5.63 8.37 30.65
C ILE A 613 6.75 9.29 30.15
N GLY A 614 7.37 10.02 31.09
CA GLY A 614 8.50 10.88 30.79
C GLY A 614 9.61 10.74 31.80
N SER A 615 10.79 11.16 31.41
CA SER A 615 11.95 11.28 32.29
C SER A 615 12.58 12.64 32.09
N ASP A 616 12.72 13.38 33.15
CA ASP A 616 13.45 14.65 33.17
C ASP A 616 14.76 14.47 33.89
N LYS A 617 15.82 15.05 33.34
CA LYS A 617 17.15 15.08 33.92
C LYS A 617 17.61 16.53 34.02
N TYR A 618 17.69 17.01 35.25
CA TYR A 618 18.20 18.32 35.60
C TYR A 618 19.68 18.20 35.98
N ILE A 619 20.53 19.06 35.45
CA ILE A 619 21.97 19.03 35.65
C ILE A 619 22.42 20.45 36.03
N GLY A 620 23.13 20.57 37.12
CA GLY A 620 23.64 21.86 37.61
C GLY A 620 24.53 21.71 38.83
N THR A 621 24.70 22.77 39.55
CA THR A 621 25.37 22.81 40.84
C THR A 621 24.42 23.45 41.87
N ASN A 622 24.34 22.89 43.08
CA ASN A 622 23.43 23.34 44.14
C ASN A 622 21.93 23.37 43.76
N LEU A 623 21.48 22.37 43.02
CA LEU A 623 20.09 22.30 42.54
C LEU A 623 19.04 22.18 43.64
N ASP A 624 19.42 21.65 44.81
CA ASP A 624 18.55 21.55 45.98
C ASP A 624 18.65 22.82 46.91
N GLY A 625 19.41 23.83 46.51
CA GLY A 625 19.60 25.05 47.27
C GLY A 625 20.61 24.93 48.46
N VAL A 626 21.24 23.78 48.62
CA VAL A 626 22.23 23.54 49.67
C VAL A 626 23.63 23.75 49.11
N VAL A 627 24.32 24.78 49.53
CA VAL A 627 25.72 25.05 49.14
C VAL A 627 26.63 24.02 49.79
N ARG A 628 27.33 23.22 48.97
CA ARG A 628 28.30 22.21 49.41
C ARG A 628 29.66 22.48 48.79
N ASN A 629 30.71 22.43 49.57
CA ASN A 629 32.08 22.58 49.06
C ASN A 629 32.47 21.35 48.23
N ASN A 630 33.19 21.57 47.13
CA ASN A 630 33.71 20.54 46.22
C ASN A 630 32.67 19.75 45.39
N VAL A 631 31.45 20.26 45.22
CA VAL A 631 30.48 19.65 44.30
C VAL A 631 30.88 19.92 42.85
N LYS A 632 31.17 18.85 42.11
CA LYS A 632 31.49 18.91 40.69
C LYS A 632 30.23 19.00 39.84
N GLN A 633 29.22 18.29 40.21
CA GLN A 633 27.94 18.24 39.50
C GLN A 633 26.84 17.68 40.39
N GLU A 634 25.68 18.25 40.27
CA GLU A 634 24.45 17.78 40.88
C GLU A 634 23.44 17.41 39.78
N ARG A 635 22.66 16.33 39.98
CA ARG A 635 21.68 15.87 39.03
C ARG A 635 20.42 15.46 39.76
N PHE A 636 19.28 15.89 39.21
CA PHE A 636 17.98 15.32 39.54
C PHE A 636 17.46 14.56 38.35
N ASN A 637 17.12 13.29 38.53
CA ASN A 637 16.46 12.47 37.54
C ASN A 637 15.05 12.15 38.05
N THR A 638 14.03 12.48 37.28
CA THR A 638 12.64 12.14 37.60
C THR A 638 12.05 11.19 36.56
N THR A 639 11.10 10.37 36.99
CA THR A 639 10.25 9.63 36.09
C THR A 639 8.82 9.99 36.39
N ASN A 640 8.10 10.42 35.37
CA ASN A 640 6.83 11.11 35.50
C ASN A 640 5.75 10.36 34.71
N LEU A 641 4.54 10.32 35.25
CA LEU A 641 3.33 10.05 34.51
C LEU A 641 2.77 11.38 34.02
N ASN A 642 2.58 11.53 32.71
CA ASN A 642 2.12 12.77 32.09
C ASN A 642 0.72 12.60 31.53
N VAL A 643 -0.10 13.66 31.70
CA VAL A 643 -1.42 13.78 31.08
C VAL A 643 -1.44 15.12 30.34
N GLU A 644 -1.89 15.11 29.09
CA GLU A 644 -2.07 16.32 28.27
C GLU A 644 -3.51 16.41 27.78
N LEU A 645 -4.08 17.62 27.85
CA LEU A 645 -5.35 17.97 27.21
C LEU A 645 -5.07 19.15 26.29
N PHE A 646 -5.39 19.04 25.02
CA PHE A 646 -5.07 20.06 24.03
C PHE A 646 -6.17 20.25 23.01
N GLN A 647 -6.16 21.43 22.38
CA GLN A 647 -6.89 21.73 21.16
C GLN A 647 -5.91 21.86 20.01
N ARG A 648 -6.33 21.44 18.82
CA ARG A 648 -5.57 21.53 17.58
C ARG A 648 -6.34 22.34 16.55
N VAL A 649 -5.68 23.33 15.98
CA VAL A 649 -6.17 24.10 14.85
C VAL A 649 -5.35 23.76 13.60
N THR A 650 -6.01 23.36 12.53
CA THR A 650 -5.35 23.02 11.26
C THR A 650 -5.37 24.24 10.33
N PHE A 651 -4.21 24.74 9.95
CA PHE A 651 -4.06 25.84 8.99
C PHE A 651 -3.98 25.31 7.55
N ILE A 652 -3.14 24.30 7.34
CA ILE A 652 -2.95 23.64 6.04
C ILE A 652 -3.18 22.15 6.28
N HIS A 653 -4.12 21.55 5.54
CA HIS A 653 -4.31 20.11 5.56
C HIS A 653 -3.14 19.45 4.85
N GLY A 654 -2.51 18.49 5.50
CA GLY A 654 -1.52 17.62 4.88
C GLY A 654 -2.21 16.50 4.10
N GLU A 655 -1.43 15.81 3.32
CA GLU A 655 -1.88 14.68 2.50
C GLU A 655 -2.30 13.45 3.31
N HIS A 656 -1.93 13.37 4.59
CA HIS A 656 -2.30 12.30 5.52
C HIS A 656 -3.06 12.81 6.73
N PHE A 657 -3.90 11.97 7.35
CA PHE A 657 -4.67 12.26 8.55
C PHE A 657 -3.81 12.79 9.69
N GLY A 658 -4.15 14.00 10.16
CA GLY A 658 -3.42 14.65 11.25
C GLY A 658 -2.11 15.33 10.85
N TYR A 659 -1.70 15.20 9.60
CA TYR A 659 -0.53 15.88 9.04
C TYR A 659 -0.91 17.20 8.38
N GLY A 660 0.09 18.00 8.03
CA GLY A 660 -0.05 19.36 7.54
C GLY A 660 0.45 20.37 8.57
N LEU A 661 0.15 21.63 8.37
CA LEU A 661 0.50 22.68 9.32
C LEU A 661 -0.61 22.84 10.36
N THR A 662 -0.32 22.48 11.61
CA THR A 662 -1.27 22.61 12.73
C THR A 662 -0.64 23.29 13.93
N TRP A 663 -1.49 23.88 14.75
CA TRP A 663 -1.11 24.47 16.02
C TRP A 663 -1.87 23.82 17.15
N ASP A 664 -1.14 23.29 18.13
CA ASP A 664 -1.67 22.72 19.35
C ASP A 664 -1.48 23.70 20.50
N CYS A 665 -2.50 23.85 21.34
CA CYS A 665 -2.42 24.57 22.58
C CYS A 665 -3.23 23.82 23.65
N GLY A 666 -2.63 23.61 24.81
CA GLY A 666 -3.26 22.83 25.86
C GLY A 666 -2.61 22.93 27.21
N VAL A 667 -3.15 22.15 28.13
CA VAL A 667 -2.65 22.03 29.50
C VAL A 667 -2.04 20.65 29.71
N PHE A 668 -1.03 20.58 30.56
CA PHE A 668 -0.45 19.31 30.98
C PHE A 668 -0.44 19.20 32.49
N GLY A 669 -0.58 17.98 32.97
CA GLY A 669 -0.29 17.54 34.32
C GLY A 669 0.80 16.48 34.32
N SER A 670 1.66 16.51 35.30
CA SER A 670 2.77 15.56 35.44
C SER A 670 2.87 15.13 36.89
N TRP A 671 2.86 13.82 37.12
CA TRP A 671 3.04 13.24 38.45
C TRP A 671 4.35 12.49 38.54
N CYS A 672 5.28 12.98 39.36
CA CYS A 672 6.57 12.37 39.63
C CYS A 672 6.40 11.18 40.57
N TYR A 673 6.41 9.93 40.02
CA TYR A 673 6.28 8.73 40.84
C TYR A 673 7.59 8.21 41.39
N THR A 674 8.73 8.57 40.77
CA THR A 674 10.08 8.30 41.34
C THR A 674 11.09 9.36 40.93
N ASN A 675 11.97 9.69 41.86
CA ASN A 675 13.10 10.59 41.60
C ASN A 675 14.41 10.08 42.18
N ARG A 676 15.51 10.58 41.67
CA ARG A 676 16.87 10.30 42.18
C ARG A 676 17.65 11.61 42.21
N HIS A 677 18.13 11.93 43.38
CA HIS A 677 19.11 13.00 43.58
C HIS A 677 20.53 12.41 43.55
N ILE A 678 21.42 12.96 42.76
CA ILE A 678 22.76 12.46 42.51
C ILE A 678 23.72 13.62 42.70
N VAL A 679 24.56 13.55 43.71
CA VAL A 679 25.63 14.54 43.99
C VAL A 679 26.98 13.90 43.66
N ILE A 680 27.75 14.57 42.81
CA ILE A 680 29.11 14.14 42.43
C ILE A 680 30.09 15.15 43.03
N VAL A 681 30.94 14.69 43.96
CA VAL A 681 31.91 15.51 44.67
C VAL A 681 33.33 15.16 44.19
N ASP A 682 34.18 16.16 44.01
CA ASP A 682 35.61 15.94 43.71
C ASP A 682 36.31 15.42 44.95
N ALA A 683 36.98 14.28 44.84
CA ALA A 683 37.70 13.63 45.93
C ALA A 683 39.20 13.77 45.73
N LYS A 684 39.70 15.01 45.79
CA LYS A 684 41.14 15.31 45.56
C LYS A 684 42.09 14.67 46.55
N ASP A 685 41.60 14.31 47.75
CA ASP A 685 42.43 13.78 48.88
C ASP A 685 42.27 12.25 49.07
N ALA A 686 41.52 11.58 48.26
CA ALA A 686 41.36 10.12 48.27
C ALA A 686 41.75 9.55 46.89
N ASN A 687 42.23 8.31 46.86
CA ASN A 687 42.64 7.58 45.63
C ASN A 687 41.55 7.46 44.53
N TYR A 688 40.51 8.27 44.58
CA TYR A 688 39.36 8.29 43.65
C TYR A 688 39.21 9.66 43.01
N LYS A 689 38.90 9.69 41.69
CA LYS A 689 38.67 10.95 40.96
C LYS A 689 37.37 11.68 41.35
N SER A 690 36.36 10.99 41.86
CA SER A 690 35.10 11.58 42.36
C SER A 690 34.28 10.55 43.15
N ILE A 691 33.50 11.01 44.10
CA ILE A 691 32.54 10.21 44.89
C ILE A 691 31.13 10.60 44.43
N LYS A 692 30.29 9.60 44.23
CA LYS A 692 28.92 9.76 43.76
C LYS A 692 27.92 9.34 44.84
N TYR A 693 27.16 10.27 45.37
CA TYR A 693 26.06 10.03 46.31
C TYR A 693 24.75 9.93 45.55
N ILE A 694 23.93 8.91 45.84
CA ILE A 694 22.63 8.72 45.20
C ILE A 694 21.56 8.57 46.27
N THR A 695 20.63 9.51 46.31
CA THR A 695 19.44 9.48 47.18
C THR A 695 18.24 9.20 46.29
N LYS A 696 17.45 8.13 46.59
CA LYS A 696 16.22 7.80 45.90
C LYS A 696 15.03 8.42 46.63
N ASN A 697 14.01 8.83 45.86
CA ASN A 697 12.78 9.45 46.36
C ASN A 697 13.02 10.60 47.33
N HIS A 698 13.88 11.53 46.92
CA HIS A 698 14.20 12.71 47.70
C HIS A 698 12.99 13.64 47.80
N ASP A 699 12.66 14.09 49.01
CA ASP A 699 11.44 14.86 49.29
C ASP A 699 11.47 16.30 48.77
N CYS A 700 12.57 16.72 48.17
CA CYS A 700 12.69 18.08 47.62
C CYS A 700 11.78 18.36 46.40
N PHE A 701 11.23 17.33 45.77
CA PHE A 701 10.41 17.49 44.58
C PHE A 701 8.91 17.66 44.89
N ASN A 702 8.29 18.67 44.22
CA ASN A 702 6.85 18.68 44.07
C ASN A 702 6.41 17.53 43.19
N ARG A 703 5.66 16.59 43.73
CA ARG A 703 5.19 15.42 43.01
C ARG A 703 4.19 15.75 41.88
N TRP A 704 3.41 16.81 42.05
CA TRP A 704 2.45 17.31 41.10
C TRP A 704 2.94 18.58 40.43
N GLN A 705 2.98 18.54 39.12
CA GLN A 705 3.34 19.66 38.28
C GLN A 705 2.28 19.85 37.21
N TRP A 706 1.97 21.10 36.89
CA TRP A 706 1.04 21.42 35.82
C TRP A 706 1.43 22.73 35.14
N GLY A 707 0.91 22.92 33.91
CA GLY A 707 1.22 24.10 33.13
C GLY A 707 0.54 24.05 31.76
N VAL A 708 1.04 24.88 30.88
CA VAL A 708 0.59 24.98 29.47
C VAL A 708 1.66 24.47 28.52
N LYS A 709 1.20 23.93 27.40
CA LYS A 709 2.04 23.49 26.30
C LYS A 709 1.47 24.04 25.00
N THR A 710 2.32 24.48 24.11
CA THR A 710 1.96 24.82 22.74
C THR A 710 2.94 24.17 21.78
N ALA A 711 2.46 23.79 20.59
CA ALA A 711 3.29 23.18 19.57
C ALA A 711 2.84 23.63 18.17
N ILE A 712 3.80 23.86 17.31
CA ILE A 712 3.57 24.01 15.87
C ILE A 712 4.02 22.70 15.23
N ASN A 713 3.09 22.05 14.54
CA ASN A 713 3.32 20.75 13.93
C ASN A 713 3.34 20.91 12.41
N TYR A 714 4.33 20.30 11.80
CA TYR A 714 4.38 20.11 10.35
C TYR A 714 4.58 18.63 10.06
N ASN A 715 3.55 18.01 9.49
CA ASN A 715 3.47 16.57 9.33
C ASN A 715 3.67 15.82 10.68
N PHE A 716 4.63 14.92 10.76
CA PHE A 716 4.93 14.15 11.97
C PHE A 716 5.87 14.88 12.96
N LEU A 717 6.50 15.97 12.51
CA LEU A 717 7.48 16.71 13.31
C LEU A 717 6.87 17.98 13.88
N SER A 718 7.19 18.26 15.12
CA SER A 718 6.70 19.45 15.83
C SER A 718 7.81 20.12 16.64
N VAL A 719 7.72 21.43 16.71
CA VAL A 719 8.45 22.23 17.71
C VAL A 719 7.46 22.60 18.79
N TYR A 720 7.79 22.33 20.05
CA TYR A 720 6.93 22.67 21.18
C TYR A 720 7.62 23.58 22.18
N ALA A 721 6.80 24.33 22.90
CA ALA A 721 7.16 25.08 24.09
C ALA A 721 6.21 24.67 25.22
N LYS A 722 6.78 24.48 26.41
CA LYS A 722 6.06 24.06 27.62
C LYS A 722 6.44 25.00 28.78
N MET A 723 5.43 25.51 29.43
CA MET A 723 5.59 26.38 30.60
C MET A 723 4.89 25.80 31.80
N ARG A 724 5.62 25.56 32.86
CA ARG A 724 5.12 25.04 34.13
C ARG A 724 4.73 26.17 35.08
N PHE A 725 3.59 26.01 35.75
CA PHE A 725 3.09 26.98 36.74
C PHE A 725 3.43 26.61 38.18
N THR A 726 3.68 25.32 38.42
CA THR A 726 4.10 24.83 39.74
C THR A 726 5.62 24.90 39.89
N ASP A 727 6.10 25.11 41.11
CA ASP A 727 7.52 25.01 41.41
C ASP A 727 8.00 23.56 41.28
N LEU A 728 9.25 23.39 40.82
CA LEU A 728 9.87 22.09 40.73
C LEU A 728 10.18 21.50 42.11
N LEU A 729 10.68 22.35 42.97
CA LEU A 729 11.06 21.99 44.34
C LEU A 729 9.96 22.34 45.32
N ASN A 730 9.86 21.56 46.36
CA ASN A 730 8.95 21.79 47.49
C ASN A 730 9.34 23.11 48.23
N SER A 731 8.37 23.80 48.77
CA SER A 731 8.55 25.06 49.53
C SER A 731 9.55 24.97 50.71
N SER A 732 9.84 23.76 51.17
CA SER A 732 10.89 23.50 52.17
C SER A 732 12.33 23.66 51.65
N TYR A 733 12.45 23.67 50.31
CA TYR A 733 13.72 23.83 49.60
C TYR A 733 13.62 25.10 48.73
N ASN A 734 13.77 26.25 49.35
CA ASN A 734 13.79 27.56 48.65
C ASN A 734 15.06 27.74 47.82
N GLY A 735 15.25 26.85 46.83
CA GLY A 735 16.40 26.95 45.94
C GLY A 735 16.24 28.08 44.94
N ALA A 736 17.34 28.70 44.57
CA ALA A 736 17.44 29.79 43.59
C ALA A 736 16.97 29.39 42.17
N TYR A 737 16.54 28.15 41.95
CA TYR A 737 16.26 27.57 40.64
C TYR A 737 14.76 27.30 40.35
N SER A 738 13.85 27.59 41.28
CA SER A 738 12.41 27.28 41.08
C SER A 738 11.81 27.97 39.84
N ASP A 739 12.30 29.17 39.52
CA ASP A 739 11.79 29.96 38.40
C ASP A 739 12.43 29.62 37.05
N PHE A 740 13.67 29.16 37.02
CA PHE A 740 14.42 28.92 35.79
C PHE A 740 13.99 27.62 35.06
N LEU A 741 13.47 26.65 35.78
CA LEU A 741 13.08 25.36 35.23
C LEU A 741 11.63 25.32 34.77
N ARG A 742 10.94 26.47 34.73
CA ARG A 742 9.52 26.55 34.31
C ARG A 742 9.31 26.49 32.83
N PHE A 743 10.29 26.87 32.01
CA PHE A 743 10.20 26.92 30.57
C PHE A 743 11.04 25.83 29.91
N GLU A 744 10.50 25.17 28.89
CA GLU A 744 11.14 24.12 28.12
C GLU A 744 10.73 24.24 26.64
N THR A 745 11.67 24.04 25.72
CA THR A 745 11.41 23.90 24.31
C THR A 745 11.95 22.57 23.82
N GLY A 746 11.38 22.03 22.76
CA GLY A 746 11.83 20.75 22.24
C GLY A 746 11.22 20.35 20.91
N LEU A 747 11.66 19.20 20.47
CA LEU A 747 11.15 18.53 19.29
C LEU A 747 10.22 17.39 19.70
N GLN A 748 9.19 17.17 18.90
CA GLN A 748 8.20 16.15 19.13
C GLN A 748 7.89 15.47 17.79
N MET A 749 7.78 14.16 17.81
CA MET A 749 7.30 13.37 16.69
C MET A 749 5.97 12.73 17.07
N THR A 750 4.95 12.86 16.22
CA THR A 750 3.61 12.31 16.46
C THR A 750 3.24 11.38 15.31
N PHE A 751 2.86 10.15 15.66
CA PHE A 751 2.42 9.12 14.73
C PHE A 751 0.96 8.79 15.02
N THR A 752 0.11 8.84 14.00
CA THR A 752 -1.32 8.52 14.10
C THR A 752 -1.58 7.12 13.58
N PHE A 753 -2.20 6.24 14.37
CA PHE A 753 -2.30 4.80 14.06
C PHE A 753 -3.68 4.29 13.69
N LEU A 754 -4.75 4.95 14.13
CA LEU A 754 -6.12 4.46 13.91
C LEU A 754 -7.08 5.62 13.71
N GLU A 755 -7.84 5.56 12.63
CA GLU A 755 -9.03 6.38 12.46
C GLU A 755 -10.27 5.47 12.45
N LYS A 756 -11.22 5.75 13.30
CA LYS A 756 -12.53 5.10 13.28
C LYS A 756 -13.63 6.14 13.17
N ALA A 757 -14.36 6.09 12.05
CA ALA A 757 -15.61 6.81 11.93
C ALA A 757 -16.72 5.97 12.57
N ILE A 758 -17.41 6.51 13.57
CA ILE A 758 -18.62 5.89 14.12
C ILE A 758 -19.80 6.47 13.36
N TYR A 759 -20.36 5.70 12.45
CA TYR A 759 -21.64 6.04 11.83
C TYR A 759 -22.75 5.73 12.83
N ARG A 760 -23.53 6.72 13.21
CA ARG A 760 -24.86 6.46 13.80
C ARG A 760 -25.82 6.14 12.65
N LYS A 761 -26.47 4.96 12.75
CA LYS A 761 -27.63 4.60 11.92
C LYS A 761 -28.79 5.57 12.11
#